data_f96703da336fbb40ccbc80cb89fc04f2
#
_entry.id   f96703da336fbb40ccbc80cb89fc04f2
#
_cell.length_a   1.000
_cell.length_b   1.000
_cell.length_c   1.000
_cell.angle_alpha   90.00
_cell.angle_beta   90.00
_cell.angle_gamma   90.00
#
_symmetry.space_group_name_H-M   'P 1'
#
loop_
_entity.id
_entity.type
_entity.pdbx_description
1 polymer ?
#
loop_
_entity_poly.entity_id
_entity_poly.type
_entity_poly.pdbx_seq_one_letter_code
_entity_poly.pdbx_strand_id
1 'polypeptide(L)'
;MESRFLTNYSDTTFLSTIQANLRMCKEFRFSVSFIKKAGLVLLAKDIEEAIGRGAKGFLITSTYQNFTDVESLNFFLRLSNAYPNFECHLDDECFIDEKNYSTNGFHTKGYIFDFENRCEIIVGSSNITRYALLKNIEWDLVVDCQKHDETYKSICFEFQDLWNKTYELNQDHIKLYAQKINFAIERWDMDYDLVEHQIKPNYMQRRALRELNRYRAIGETKALIISATGSGKTYLAAFDALNFNPNRLLYVVHEGSILRRSLETFQEVFGGMKSCGMYTGEKKELEADFIFTTNVSMCRSLELFNTKEFDYIIIDECHHAVADTYQQIINYFEPEFLLGLTATENRMDNKDVVELFGNNIPYELRLRDAIINDLIVPFHYYGIRDELINYGLSDSDERRLIAQISDERNCDFICQQIEARRPAGQKLKALAFCRNIQHARMMSENLGERYHTTYLSGKNNTGERIRAFNDLQNENKKLEILFAVDILNEGVDIPAVNMVLFLRPTESSTIFIQQLGRGLRKYPNKPYVTILDFIGNSYRRSVHIALALGSLSKGYILEKKLLKRMVHDDFKYLGLQDYGVSINIDDLSKEEIINHIENENFNQIRYLKKDYLNFKGYLNTPTYPKHIDYINSDYAPNLLKFMKIKIDGKKTNSYYGFLKGIGEDIPSFTEKQITVINYLSNLLPLVRRHEFLILRCILDGNNSEASRCSLLEETISNYTPEQYEHALEFLNEGEVLTQSNGILDLCCELEPEFKEYVSDLLEYGISQYSMRYKNDEDFLLYQDYRQDQALLKILENPNHNQLGTYYKNGNMYIFAGLKKDSSVQEHLNYKDKFLDKETFQWESIANISKSEEAKQNNSNQAFIFVRKVKSENGITLPYTFIGTGHLHNPRKDATTNGSILYDIHLDTPLPEDLMEDFEWTA
;
A
#
# COMPACT_ATOMS: atom_id res chain seq x y z
N MET A 1 21.26 -39.34 10.39
CA MET A 1 21.51 -38.25 9.42
C MET A 1 20.31 -38.22 8.51
N GLU A 2 19.54 -37.16 8.59
CA GLU A 2 18.43 -36.90 7.66
C GLU A 2 18.87 -35.78 6.71
N SER A 3 18.41 -35.84 5.47
CA SER A 3 18.70 -34.81 4.51
C SER A 3 17.40 -34.39 3.79
N ARG A 4 17.29 -33.09 3.51
CA ARG A 4 16.18 -32.52 2.73
C ARG A 4 16.73 -31.53 1.71
N PHE A 5 16.01 -31.39 0.64
CA PHE A 5 16.35 -30.50 -0.45
C PHE A 5 15.50 -29.22 -0.38
N LEU A 6 16.14 -28.08 -0.53
CA LEU A 6 15.46 -26.78 -0.53
C LEU A 6 15.54 -26.13 -1.91
N THR A 7 14.45 -25.48 -2.27
CA THR A 7 14.37 -24.54 -3.39
C THR A 7 13.57 -23.32 -2.97
N ASN A 8 13.59 -22.27 -3.77
CA ASN A 8 12.73 -21.09 -3.52
C ASN A 8 11.24 -21.33 -3.82
N TYR A 9 10.87 -22.52 -4.29
CA TYR A 9 9.51 -22.93 -4.68
C TYR A 9 8.96 -24.08 -3.82
N SER A 10 9.67 -24.51 -2.80
CA SER A 10 9.21 -25.52 -1.85
C SER A 10 8.46 -24.89 -0.68
N ASP A 11 7.62 -25.67 0.02
CA ASP A 11 6.86 -25.21 1.20
C ASP A 11 7.77 -24.58 2.27
N THR A 12 8.98 -25.13 2.42
CA THR A 12 10.07 -24.56 3.22
C THR A 12 11.15 -24.03 2.29
N THR A 13 11.37 -22.74 2.27
CA THR A 13 12.38 -22.09 1.42
C THR A 13 13.72 -21.99 2.13
N PHE A 14 14.79 -21.71 1.37
CA PHE A 14 16.12 -21.45 1.93
C PHE A 14 16.07 -20.27 2.95
N LEU A 15 15.41 -19.15 2.60
CA LEU A 15 15.29 -18.00 3.49
C LEU A 15 14.57 -18.35 4.80
N SER A 16 13.41 -19.00 4.72
CA SER A 16 12.63 -19.37 5.93
C SER A 16 13.40 -20.34 6.83
N THR A 17 14.20 -21.24 6.25
CA THR A 17 15.04 -22.18 6.99
C THR A 17 16.17 -21.46 7.73
N ILE A 18 16.90 -20.54 7.07
CA ILE A 18 17.97 -19.76 7.74
C ILE A 18 17.39 -18.92 8.87
N GLN A 19 16.27 -18.23 8.65
CA GLN A 19 15.62 -17.41 9.67
C GLN A 19 15.18 -18.25 10.88
N ALA A 20 14.57 -19.42 10.64
CA ALA A 20 14.18 -20.33 11.72
C ALA A 20 15.39 -20.83 12.53
N ASN A 21 16.49 -21.17 11.84
CA ASN A 21 17.71 -21.64 12.47
C ASN A 21 18.40 -20.53 13.29
N LEU A 22 18.50 -19.33 12.77
CA LEU A 22 19.05 -18.16 13.48
C LEU A 22 18.29 -17.86 14.77
N ARG A 23 16.97 -18.06 14.81
CA ARG A 23 16.15 -17.85 16.01
C ARG A 23 16.44 -18.82 17.14
N MET A 24 16.99 -20.00 16.84
CA MET A 24 17.14 -21.09 17.82
C MET A 24 18.58 -21.55 18.04
N CYS A 25 19.52 -21.26 17.14
CA CYS A 25 20.89 -21.75 17.22
C CYS A 25 21.65 -21.14 18.41
N LYS A 26 22.67 -21.89 18.90
CA LYS A 26 23.66 -21.42 19.88
C LYS A 26 24.91 -20.89 19.21
N GLU A 27 25.19 -21.36 18.00
CA GLU A 27 26.28 -20.91 17.18
C GLU A 27 25.92 -21.07 15.71
N PHE A 28 26.39 -20.14 14.87
CA PHE A 28 26.27 -20.24 13.42
C PHE A 28 27.58 -19.87 12.74
N ARG A 29 27.84 -20.53 11.60
CA ARG A 29 29.03 -20.29 10.76
C ARG A 29 28.56 -20.15 9.33
N PHE A 30 28.85 -19.03 8.71
CA PHE A 30 28.54 -18.77 7.32
C PHE A 30 29.79 -18.59 6.50
N SER A 31 29.90 -19.32 5.39
CA SER A 31 30.92 -19.14 4.39
C SER A 31 30.26 -18.84 3.05
N VAL A 32 30.25 -17.56 2.65
CA VAL A 32 29.42 -17.05 1.55
C VAL A 32 30.26 -16.19 0.62
N SER A 33 30.28 -16.54 -0.66
CA SER A 33 31.14 -15.88 -1.64
C SER A 33 30.88 -14.38 -1.75
N PHE A 34 29.60 -13.96 -1.78
CA PHE A 34 29.26 -12.56 -1.83
C PHE A 34 27.92 -12.25 -1.18
N ILE A 35 27.87 -11.03 -0.66
CA ILE A 35 26.74 -10.51 0.10
C ILE A 35 26.32 -9.18 -0.49
N LYS A 36 25.06 -9.11 -0.94
CA LYS A 36 24.44 -7.88 -1.41
C LYS A 36 23.57 -7.29 -0.31
N LYS A 37 23.58 -5.96 -0.19
CA LYS A 37 22.73 -5.22 0.75
C LYS A 37 21.26 -5.64 0.68
N ALA A 38 20.75 -5.79 -0.55
CA ALA A 38 19.38 -6.19 -0.78
C ALA A 38 19.02 -7.61 -0.26
N GLY A 39 20.01 -8.52 -0.18
CA GLY A 39 19.85 -9.82 0.46
C GLY A 39 20.07 -9.75 1.98
N LEU A 40 21.08 -8.99 2.40
CA LEU A 40 21.40 -8.82 3.82
C LEU A 40 20.21 -8.24 4.62
N VAL A 41 19.48 -7.28 4.06
CA VAL A 41 18.30 -6.67 4.70
C VAL A 41 17.26 -7.71 5.12
N LEU A 42 17.14 -8.83 4.39
CA LEU A 42 16.20 -9.92 4.72
C LEU A 42 16.63 -10.75 5.94
N LEU A 43 17.92 -10.73 6.28
CA LEU A 43 18.51 -11.54 7.36
C LEU A 43 19.08 -10.68 8.50
N ALA A 44 19.31 -9.39 8.29
CA ALA A 44 20.01 -8.50 9.20
C ALA A 44 19.43 -8.54 10.62
N LYS A 45 18.11 -8.48 10.73
CA LYS A 45 17.40 -8.55 12.00
C LYS A 45 17.61 -9.92 12.70
N ASP A 46 17.41 -11.02 11.99
CA ASP A 46 17.53 -12.35 12.56
C ASP A 46 18.98 -12.64 13.03
N ILE A 47 19.98 -12.12 12.29
CA ILE A 47 21.41 -12.18 12.69
C ILE A 47 21.65 -11.35 13.96
N GLU A 48 21.18 -10.10 14.00
CA GLU A 48 21.35 -9.23 15.17
C GLU A 48 20.66 -9.82 16.42
N GLU A 49 19.45 -10.35 16.28
CA GLU A 49 18.72 -11.00 17.38
C GLU A 49 19.41 -12.28 17.86
N ALA A 50 19.98 -13.09 16.96
CA ALA A 50 20.72 -14.29 17.33
C ALA A 50 21.95 -13.93 18.18
N ILE A 51 22.74 -12.97 17.73
CA ILE A 51 23.97 -12.51 18.42
C ILE A 51 23.59 -11.85 19.76
N GLY A 52 22.58 -10.98 19.77
CA GLY A 52 22.07 -10.31 20.99
C GLY A 52 21.55 -11.29 22.04
N ARG A 53 21.02 -12.44 21.63
CA ARG A 53 20.61 -13.54 22.51
C ARG A 53 21.79 -14.33 23.08
N GLY A 54 23.01 -14.09 22.59
CA GLY A 54 24.24 -14.74 23.03
C GLY A 54 24.71 -15.89 22.13
N ALA A 55 24.10 -16.09 20.96
CA ALA A 55 24.62 -17.03 19.98
C ALA A 55 25.98 -16.56 19.46
N LYS A 56 26.91 -17.49 19.21
CA LYS A 56 28.19 -17.17 18.58
C LYS A 56 28.00 -17.14 17.05
N GLY A 57 28.54 -16.13 16.40
CA GLY A 57 28.47 -15.99 14.96
C GLY A 57 29.83 -15.84 14.32
N PHE A 58 30.06 -16.61 13.27
CA PHE A 58 31.30 -16.57 12.46
C PHE A 58 30.93 -16.45 10.99
N LEU A 59 31.44 -15.44 10.31
CA LEU A 59 31.15 -15.22 8.91
C LEU A 59 32.44 -15.05 8.10
N ILE A 60 32.55 -15.76 6.98
CA ILE A 60 33.56 -15.53 5.97
C ILE A 60 32.88 -15.09 4.69
N THR A 61 33.32 -13.99 4.11
CA THR A 61 32.89 -13.53 2.78
C THR A 61 34.09 -13.06 1.96
N SER A 62 33.87 -12.62 0.72
CA SER A 62 34.96 -12.30 -0.20
C SER A 62 34.74 -10.98 -0.92
N THR A 63 35.86 -10.36 -1.34
CA THR A 63 35.90 -9.26 -2.31
C THR A 63 35.99 -9.73 -3.76
N TYR A 64 35.96 -11.06 -4.00
CA TYR A 64 36.09 -11.68 -5.30
C TYR A 64 35.10 -11.08 -6.34
N GLN A 65 35.64 -10.67 -7.48
CA GLN A 65 34.91 -10.04 -8.58
C GLN A 65 34.09 -8.79 -8.20
N ASN A 66 34.39 -8.15 -7.07
CA ASN A 66 33.68 -6.95 -6.57
C ASN A 66 32.16 -7.14 -6.38
N PHE A 67 31.71 -8.37 -6.08
CA PHE A 67 30.29 -8.64 -5.92
C PHE A 67 29.73 -8.34 -4.52
N THR A 68 30.55 -8.32 -3.48
CA THR A 68 30.11 -7.95 -2.13
C THR A 68 29.94 -6.43 -2.01
N ASP A 69 28.85 -5.96 -1.42
CA ASP A 69 28.62 -4.52 -1.23
C ASP A 69 29.42 -3.99 -0.03
N VAL A 70 29.96 -2.79 -0.19
CA VAL A 70 30.69 -2.08 0.89
C VAL A 70 29.79 -1.85 2.11
N GLU A 71 28.51 -1.56 1.91
CA GLU A 71 27.52 -1.42 2.99
C GLU A 71 27.32 -2.72 3.77
N SER A 72 27.36 -3.87 3.10
CA SER A 72 27.26 -5.18 3.76
C SER A 72 28.47 -5.44 4.64
N LEU A 73 29.68 -5.11 4.18
CA LEU A 73 30.90 -5.22 4.99
C LEU A 73 30.88 -4.28 6.21
N ASN A 74 30.44 -3.04 6.03
CA ASN A 74 30.26 -2.10 7.14
C ASN A 74 29.26 -2.60 8.19
N PHE A 75 28.19 -3.27 7.76
CA PHE A 75 27.22 -3.89 8.68
C PHE A 75 27.89 -4.94 9.55
N PHE A 76 28.64 -5.87 8.97
CA PHE A 76 29.31 -6.93 9.73
C PHE A 76 30.46 -6.41 10.59
N LEU A 77 31.23 -5.43 10.12
CA LEU A 77 32.26 -4.77 10.94
C LEU A 77 31.64 -4.11 12.19
N ARG A 78 30.50 -3.46 12.02
CA ARG A 78 29.77 -2.90 13.17
C ARG A 78 29.36 -3.97 14.18
N LEU A 79 28.84 -5.12 13.69
CA LEU A 79 28.47 -6.22 14.58
C LEU A 79 29.66 -6.79 15.32
N SER A 80 30.80 -7.00 14.64
CA SER A 80 32.03 -7.48 15.27
C SER A 80 32.55 -6.52 16.35
N ASN A 81 32.42 -5.21 16.09
CA ASN A 81 32.81 -4.19 17.08
C ASN A 81 31.86 -4.10 18.28
N ALA A 82 30.59 -4.43 18.09
CA ALA A 82 29.56 -4.32 19.10
C ALA A 82 29.42 -5.55 20.00
N TYR A 83 29.72 -6.72 19.47
CA TYR A 83 29.48 -8.02 20.10
C TYR A 83 30.74 -8.89 20.09
N PRO A 84 31.31 -9.24 21.26
CA PRO A 84 32.50 -10.10 21.34
C PRO A 84 32.23 -11.56 20.91
N ASN A 85 30.98 -11.95 20.74
CA ASN A 85 30.56 -13.26 20.27
C ASN A 85 30.28 -13.31 18.76
N PHE A 86 30.61 -12.25 18.01
CA PHE A 86 30.52 -12.24 16.55
C PHE A 86 31.85 -11.80 15.94
N GLU A 87 32.30 -12.56 14.94
CA GLU A 87 33.51 -12.28 14.20
C GLU A 87 33.25 -12.43 12.70
N CYS A 88 33.83 -11.55 11.89
CA CYS A 88 33.72 -11.58 10.44
C CYS A 88 35.10 -11.57 9.82
N HIS A 89 35.35 -12.48 8.90
CA HIS A 89 36.56 -12.59 8.13
C HIS A 89 36.31 -12.30 6.64
N LEU A 90 37.32 -11.77 5.97
CA LEU A 90 37.31 -11.41 4.57
C LEU A 90 38.40 -12.16 3.80
N ASP A 91 38.03 -12.86 2.72
CA ASP A 91 38.93 -13.29 1.67
C ASP A 91 39.15 -12.09 0.76
N ASP A 92 40.28 -11.38 0.99
CA ASP A 92 40.52 -10.07 0.37
C ASP A 92 41.58 -10.16 -0.72
N GLU A 93 41.13 -10.10 -1.97
CA GLU A 93 42.04 -10.03 -3.14
C GLU A 93 42.83 -8.70 -3.20
N CYS A 94 42.50 -7.70 -2.40
CA CYS A 94 43.22 -6.44 -2.33
C CYS A 94 44.45 -6.53 -1.42
N PHE A 95 44.49 -7.52 -0.52
CA PHE A 95 45.62 -7.80 0.37
C PHE A 95 46.45 -9.00 -0.17
N ILE A 96 47.53 -8.69 -0.82
CA ILE A 96 48.51 -9.72 -1.26
C ILE A 96 49.56 -9.81 -0.16
N ASP A 97 49.43 -10.77 0.72
CA ASP A 97 50.43 -11.12 1.71
C ASP A 97 50.90 -12.56 1.47
N GLU A 98 52.01 -13.01 2.09
CA GLU A 98 52.58 -14.36 1.97
C GLU A 98 51.57 -15.50 2.30
N LYS A 99 50.43 -15.18 2.91
CA LYS A 99 49.34 -16.11 3.21
C LYS A 99 48.38 -16.33 2.02
N ASN A 100 48.37 -15.46 1.03
CA ASN A 100 47.42 -15.46 -0.05
C ASN A 100 47.98 -16.11 -1.32
N TYR A 101 48.09 -17.42 -1.30
CA TYR A 101 48.49 -18.21 -2.47
C TYR A 101 47.28 -18.77 -3.26
N SER A 102 46.07 -18.38 -3.02
CA SER A 102 44.98 -18.95 -3.80
C SER A 102 44.71 -18.16 -5.08
N THR A 103 45.25 -18.67 -6.18
CA THR A 103 44.75 -18.39 -7.54
C THR A 103 43.32 -18.92 -7.74
N ASN A 104 42.72 -19.53 -6.72
CA ASN A 104 41.40 -20.14 -6.75
C ASN A 104 40.41 -19.17 -6.15
N GLY A 105 39.44 -18.67 -6.94
CA GLY A 105 38.40 -17.77 -6.49
C GLY A 105 37.59 -18.36 -5.34
N PHE A 106 37.31 -17.54 -4.30
CA PHE A 106 36.44 -17.89 -3.18
C PHE A 106 34.99 -18.02 -3.64
N HIS A 107 34.45 -19.25 -3.65
CA HIS A 107 33.10 -19.49 -4.19
C HIS A 107 32.25 -20.43 -3.34
N THR A 108 32.42 -20.41 -2.02
CA THR A 108 31.65 -21.23 -1.09
C THR A 108 30.26 -20.66 -0.76
N LYS A 109 29.30 -21.53 -0.49
CA LYS A 109 27.97 -21.20 0.06
C LYS A 109 27.63 -22.31 1.06
N GLY A 110 28.07 -22.11 2.27
CA GLY A 110 27.89 -23.04 3.37
C GLY A 110 27.36 -22.33 4.60
N TYR A 111 26.37 -22.92 5.24
CA TYR A 111 25.71 -22.38 6.42
C TYR A 111 25.61 -23.51 7.44
N ILE A 112 26.21 -23.33 8.60
CA ILE A 112 26.28 -24.33 9.67
C ILE A 112 25.59 -23.72 10.90
N PHE A 113 24.66 -24.45 11.46
CA PHE A 113 23.94 -24.06 12.66
C PHE A 113 24.10 -25.11 13.75
N ASP A 114 24.63 -24.73 14.89
CA ASP A 114 24.80 -25.56 16.05
C ASP A 114 23.70 -25.29 17.07
N PHE A 115 22.99 -26.34 17.42
CA PHE A 115 22.01 -26.35 18.53
C PHE A 115 22.61 -27.07 19.73
N GLU A 116 21.83 -27.39 20.73
CA GLU A 116 22.31 -28.06 21.95
C GLU A 116 22.86 -29.46 21.64
N ASN A 117 22.03 -30.31 21.01
CA ASN A 117 22.36 -31.73 20.76
C ASN A 117 22.43 -32.11 19.28
N ARG A 118 22.13 -31.21 18.37
CA ARG A 118 22.14 -31.42 16.92
C ARG A 118 22.79 -30.27 16.20
N CYS A 119 23.10 -30.49 14.95
CA CYS A 119 23.55 -29.46 14.03
C CYS A 119 22.83 -29.60 12.70
N GLU A 120 22.66 -28.48 12.03
CA GLU A 120 22.08 -28.43 10.69
C GLU A 120 23.09 -27.75 9.76
N ILE A 121 23.39 -28.40 8.65
CA ILE A 121 24.32 -27.93 7.64
C ILE A 121 23.54 -27.68 6.36
N ILE A 122 23.71 -26.52 5.75
CA ILE A 122 23.14 -26.20 4.44
C ILE A 122 24.30 -25.89 3.50
N VAL A 123 24.36 -26.62 2.39
CA VAL A 123 25.34 -26.40 1.32
C VAL A 123 24.62 -26.37 -0.02
N GLY A 124 24.93 -25.38 -0.84
CA GLY A 124 24.28 -25.28 -2.14
C GLY A 124 24.77 -24.14 -3.01
N SER A 125 23.87 -23.55 -3.75
CA SER A 125 24.15 -22.46 -4.67
C SER A 125 23.82 -21.06 -4.13
N SER A 126 23.07 -20.95 -3.03
CA SER A 126 22.53 -19.71 -2.53
C SER A 126 23.55 -18.80 -1.84
N ASN A 127 23.78 -17.62 -2.39
CA ASN A 127 24.48 -16.49 -1.74
C ASN A 127 23.50 -15.61 -0.96
N ILE A 128 24.00 -14.71 -0.11
CA ILE A 128 23.15 -13.70 0.55
C ILE A 128 22.85 -12.55 -0.43
N THR A 129 22.06 -12.86 -1.44
CA THR A 129 21.53 -11.91 -2.40
C THR A 129 20.00 -12.02 -2.44
N ARG A 130 19.30 -10.93 -2.69
CA ARG A 130 17.84 -10.95 -2.74
C ARG A 130 17.29 -11.96 -3.75
N TYR A 131 17.90 -12.04 -4.91
CA TYR A 131 17.44 -12.97 -5.94
C TYR A 131 17.70 -14.43 -5.55
N ALA A 132 18.85 -14.75 -4.96
CA ALA A 132 19.14 -16.10 -4.47
C ALA A 132 18.21 -16.50 -3.31
N LEU A 133 17.86 -15.54 -2.43
CA LEU A 133 16.99 -15.81 -1.29
C LEU A 133 15.49 -15.95 -1.65
N LEU A 134 15.02 -15.36 -2.79
CA LEU A 134 13.59 -15.22 -3.07
C LEU A 134 13.13 -15.72 -4.46
N LYS A 135 13.99 -15.67 -5.48
CA LYS A 135 13.53 -15.79 -6.88
C LYS A 135 14.32 -16.74 -7.76
N ASN A 136 15.64 -16.84 -7.58
CA ASN A 136 16.43 -17.70 -8.43
C ASN A 136 16.05 -19.17 -8.24
N ILE A 137 16.34 -19.97 -9.26
CA ILE A 137 16.37 -21.42 -9.12
C ILE A 137 17.68 -21.77 -8.41
N GLU A 138 17.61 -21.90 -7.09
CA GLU A 138 18.73 -22.29 -6.24
C GLU A 138 18.47 -23.71 -5.72
N TRP A 139 19.56 -24.43 -5.52
CA TRP A 139 19.56 -25.79 -5.03
C TRP A 139 20.41 -25.88 -3.78
N ASP A 140 19.76 -26.12 -2.65
CA ASP A 140 20.43 -26.23 -1.37
C ASP A 140 20.08 -27.55 -0.69
N LEU A 141 21.07 -28.24 -0.21
CA LEU A 141 20.97 -29.49 0.53
C LEU A 141 21.10 -29.19 2.02
N VAL A 142 20.08 -29.53 2.78
CA VAL A 142 20.11 -29.48 4.25
C VAL A 142 20.43 -30.87 4.78
N VAL A 143 21.36 -30.95 5.72
CA VAL A 143 21.75 -32.15 6.39
C VAL A 143 21.63 -31.95 7.90
N ASP A 144 20.70 -32.67 8.51
CA ASP A 144 20.60 -32.79 9.97
C ASP A 144 21.58 -33.86 10.47
N CYS A 145 22.46 -33.49 11.38
CA CYS A 145 23.46 -34.41 11.90
C CYS A 145 23.77 -34.15 13.39
N GLN A 146 24.55 -35.07 13.97
CA GLN A 146 25.07 -34.94 15.33
C GLN A 146 26.52 -34.42 15.29
N LYS A 147 26.95 -33.75 16.36
CA LYS A 147 28.32 -33.19 16.45
C LYS A 147 29.45 -34.23 16.36
N HIS A 148 29.13 -35.50 16.57
CA HIS A 148 30.10 -36.60 16.45
C HIS A 148 30.17 -37.19 15.04
N ASP A 149 29.25 -36.84 14.16
CA ASP A 149 29.23 -37.35 12.77
C ASP A 149 30.41 -36.82 11.97
N GLU A 150 30.94 -37.68 11.08
CA GLU A 150 32.10 -37.33 10.23
C GLU A 150 31.81 -36.16 9.30
N THR A 151 30.56 -36.04 8.80
CA THR A 151 30.16 -34.92 7.94
C THR A 151 30.29 -33.59 8.69
N TYR A 152 29.84 -33.52 9.95
CA TYR A 152 29.97 -32.31 10.77
C TYR A 152 31.42 -31.96 11.02
N LYS A 153 32.22 -32.93 11.41
CA LYS A 153 33.65 -32.73 11.68
C LYS A 153 34.40 -32.24 10.43
N SER A 154 34.11 -32.84 9.29
CA SER A 154 34.77 -32.49 8.02
C SER A 154 34.44 -31.06 7.62
N ILE A 155 33.13 -30.62 7.66
CA ILE A 155 32.76 -29.26 7.26
C ILE A 155 33.28 -28.21 8.25
N CYS A 156 33.31 -28.54 9.54
CA CYS A 156 33.90 -27.65 10.54
C CYS A 156 35.39 -27.49 10.37
N PHE A 157 36.09 -28.60 9.99
CA PHE A 157 37.53 -28.57 9.68
C PHE A 157 37.79 -27.67 8.46
N GLU A 158 37.05 -27.84 7.37
CA GLU A 158 37.17 -27.00 6.18
C GLU A 158 36.83 -25.51 6.47
N PHE A 159 35.80 -25.25 7.26
CA PHE A 159 35.49 -23.89 7.69
C PHE A 159 36.64 -23.27 8.50
N GLN A 160 37.26 -24.06 9.41
CA GLN A 160 38.39 -23.60 10.21
C GLN A 160 39.64 -23.37 9.37
N ASP A 161 39.87 -24.19 8.36
CA ASP A 161 40.97 -24.02 7.42
C ASP A 161 40.84 -22.74 6.60
N LEU A 162 39.62 -22.48 6.10
CA LEU A 162 39.26 -21.19 5.44
C LEU A 162 39.41 -20.00 6.37
N TRP A 163 38.93 -20.12 7.61
CA TRP A 163 39.08 -19.10 8.63
C TRP A 163 40.51 -18.68 8.87
N ASN A 164 41.39 -19.65 8.98
CA ASN A 164 42.83 -19.42 9.21
C ASN A 164 43.54 -18.77 7.99
N LYS A 165 42.97 -18.89 6.81
CA LYS A 165 43.51 -18.35 5.54
C LYS A 165 42.95 -16.97 5.21
N THR A 166 41.88 -16.51 5.90
CA THR A 166 41.22 -15.23 5.67
C THR A 166 41.65 -14.20 6.74
N TYR A 167 41.33 -12.93 6.49
CA TYR A 167 41.68 -11.82 7.38
C TYR A 167 40.49 -11.37 8.18
N GLU A 168 40.70 -11.02 9.44
CA GLU A 168 39.67 -10.34 10.23
C GLU A 168 39.24 -9.03 9.56
N LEU A 169 37.95 -8.84 9.39
CA LEU A 169 37.40 -7.65 8.73
C LEU A 169 37.71 -6.40 9.57
N ASN A 170 38.33 -5.41 8.95
CA ASN A 170 38.59 -4.11 9.58
C ASN A 170 38.31 -2.95 8.63
N GLN A 171 38.42 -1.72 9.14
CA GLN A 171 38.09 -0.51 8.39
C GLN A 171 39.04 -0.28 7.21
N ASP A 172 40.30 -0.71 7.30
CA ASP A 172 41.27 -0.48 6.22
C ASP A 172 41.00 -1.41 5.04
N HIS A 173 40.59 -2.67 5.29
CA HIS A 173 40.11 -3.58 4.24
C HIS A 173 38.94 -2.98 3.47
N ILE A 174 37.93 -2.41 4.19
CA ILE A 174 36.76 -1.80 3.56
C ILE A 174 37.14 -0.57 2.72
N LYS A 175 38.04 0.28 3.23
CA LYS A 175 38.52 1.47 2.49
C LYS A 175 39.20 1.08 1.19
N LEU A 176 40.16 0.13 1.24
CA LEU A 176 40.89 -0.35 0.07
C LEU A 176 39.94 -0.96 -0.97
N TYR A 177 39.00 -1.78 -0.49
CA TYR A 177 38.00 -2.39 -1.35
C TYR A 177 37.08 -1.34 -2.00
N ALA A 178 36.63 -0.34 -1.25
CA ALA A 178 35.83 0.77 -1.78
C ALA A 178 36.60 1.56 -2.84
N GLN A 179 37.88 1.81 -2.65
CA GLN A 179 38.74 2.46 -3.65
C GLN A 179 38.85 1.61 -4.91
N LYS A 180 39.04 0.28 -4.78
CA LYS A 180 39.09 -0.66 -5.92
C LYS A 180 37.79 -0.64 -6.72
N ILE A 181 36.63 -0.65 -6.05
CA ILE A 181 35.32 -0.56 -6.72
C ILE A 181 35.15 0.76 -7.45
N ASN A 182 35.46 1.89 -6.82
CA ASN A 182 35.37 3.20 -7.45
C ASN A 182 36.27 3.29 -8.68
N PHE A 183 37.50 2.79 -8.59
CA PHE A 183 38.43 2.74 -9.72
C PHE A 183 37.93 1.82 -10.86
N ALA A 184 37.26 0.72 -10.54
CA ALA A 184 36.64 -0.16 -11.53
C ALA A 184 35.42 0.51 -12.21
N ILE A 185 34.60 1.24 -11.45
CA ILE A 185 33.46 2.01 -11.98
C ILE A 185 33.95 3.14 -12.91
N GLU A 186 34.98 3.86 -12.52
CA GLU A 186 35.60 4.92 -13.36
C GLU A 186 36.12 4.34 -14.69
N ARG A 187 36.65 3.12 -14.70
CA ARG A 187 37.14 2.47 -15.92
C ARG A 187 36.04 2.02 -16.88
N TRP A 188 34.84 1.72 -16.37
CA TRP A 188 33.66 1.39 -17.17
C TRP A 188 32.93 2.66 -17.69
N ASP A 189 33.06 3.79 -17.00
CA ASP A 189 32.49 5.09 -17.39
C ASP A 189 33.40 5.89 -18.35
N MET A 190 34.59 5.42 -18.69
CA MET A 190 35.52 6.10 -19.61
C MET A 190 35.04 6.20 -21.08
N ASP A 191 33.91 5.59 -21.43
CA ASP A 191 33.26 5.75 -22.75
C ASP A 191 32.24 6.90 -22.80
N TYR A 192 32.02 7.66 -21.72
CA TYR A 192 31.18 8.84 -21.69
C TYR A 192 31.82 9.99 -20.88
N ASP A 193 32.42 10.93 -21.65
CA ASP A 193 32.76 12.31 -21.35
C ASP A 193 33.15 12.80 -19.94
N LEU A 194 34.45 13.17 -19.85
CA LEU A 194 35.09 14.30 -19.18
C LEU A 194 34.16 15.37 -18.56
N VAL A 195 33.60 15.13 -17.35
CA VAL A 195 33.43 16.19 -16.34
C VAL A 195 33.54 15.54 -14.95
N GLU A 196 34.57 15.89 -14.21
CA GLU A 196 34.77 15.53 -12.80
C GLU A 196 33.62 16.06 -11.91
N HIS A 197 33.12 15.19 -11.04
CA HIS A 197 32.21 15.49 -9.92
C HIS A 197 30.76 15.90 -10.25
N GLN A 198 30.06 15.20 -11.13
CA GLN A 198 28.60 15.36 -11.24
C GLN A 198 27.84 14.26 -10.51
N ILE A 199 27.01 14.67 -9.53
CA ILE A 199 25.98 13.84 -8.95
C ILE A 199 25.04 13.42 -10.09
N LYS A 200 24.88 12.10 -10.32
CA LYS A 200 24.04 11.59 -11.41
C LYS A 200 22.62 11.25 -10.91
N PRO A 201 21.57 11.50 -11.71
CA PRO A 201 20.21 11.14 -11.34
C PRO A 201 20.06 9.61 -11.21
N ASN A 202 19.39 9.15 -10.16
CA ASN A 202 19.07 7.75 -9.96
C ASN A 202 18.05 7.23 -10.99
N TYR A 203 17.81 5.92 -11.03
CA TYR A 203 16.92 5.29 -12.00
C TYR A 203 15.52 5.91 -12.03
N MET A 204 14.94 6.20 -10.88
CA MET A 204 13.58 6.77 -10.78
C MET A 204 13.57 8.25 -11.21
N GLN A 205 14.59 9.03 -10.84
CA GLN A 205 14.74 10.39 -11.30
C GLN A 205 14.88 10.45 -12.82
N ARG A 206 15.65 9.55 -13.44
CA ARG A 206 15.74 9.44 -14.91
C ARG A 206 14.38 9.16 -15.57
N ARG A 207 13.55 8.33 -14.97
CA ARG A 207 12.18 8.09 -15.47
C ARG A 207 11.32 9.34 -15.36
N ALA A 208 11.32 10.00 -14.21
CA ALA A 208 10.57 11.24 -14.00
C ALA A 208 11.01 12.35 -14.98
N LEU A 209 12.31 12.52 -15.17
CA LEU A 209 12.87 13.49 -16.13
C LEU A 209 12.42 13.18 -17.57
N ARG A 210 12.40 11.92 -17.96
CA ARG A 210 11.90 11.50 -19.29
C ARG A 210 10.44 11.88 -19.50
N GLU A 211 9.60 11.61 -18.52
CA GLU A 211 8.17 11.93 -18.60
C GLU A 211 7.93 13.45 -18.56
N LEU A 212 8.68 14.22 -17.76
CA LEU A 212 8.63 15.68 -17.79
C LEU A 212 8.98 16.23 -19.18
N ASN A 213 10.06 15.72 -19.78
CA ASN A 213 10.44 16.12 -21.14
C ASN A 213 9.37 15.77 -22.18
N ARG A 214 8.70 14.61 -22.03
CA ARG A 214 7.61 14.22 -22.90
C ARG A 214 6.41 15.18 -22.79
N TYR A 215 6.03 15.57 -21.58
CA TYR A 215 4.94 16.53 -21.36
C TYR A 215 5.27 17.90 -21.99
N ARG A 216 6.49 18.40 -21.83
CA ARG A 216 6.94 19.62 -22.52
C ARG A 216 6.92 19.50 -24.04
N ALA A 217 7.33 18.36 -24.59
CA ALA A 217 7.33 18.11 -26.03
C ALA A 217 5.94 18.15 -26.66
N ILE A 218 4.88 17.83 -25.90
CA ILE A 218 3.49 17.95 -26.35
C ILE A 218 2.86 19.32 -26.07
N GLY A 219 3.67 20.30 -25.56
CA GLY A 219 3.27 21.68 -25.35
C GLY A 219 2.70 21.99 -23.96
N GLU A 220 2.80 21.07 -23.01
CA GLU A 220 2.37 21.33 -21.63
C GLU A 220 3.34 22.28 -20.93
N THR A 221 2.81 23.30 -20.27
CA THR A 221 3.57 24.35 -19.56
C THR A 221 3.57 24.17 -18.04
N LYS A 222 2.87 23.18 -17.54
CA LYS A 222 2.72 22.89 -16.10
C LYS A 222 2.78 21.39 -15.84
N ALA A 223 3.41 21.00 -14.73
CA ALA A 223 3.43 19.61 -14.29
C ALA A 223 3.51 19.48 -12.77
N LEU A 224 2.95 18.39 -12.23
CA LEU A 224 3.01 18.02 -10.81
C LEU A 224 3.74 16.68 -10.67
N ILE A 225 4.79 16.64 -9.87
CA ILE A 225 5.48 15.40 -9.47
C ILE A 225 5.05 15.03 -8.05
N ILE A 226 4.56 13.83 -7.91
CA ILE A 226 4.25 13.24 -6.60
C ILE A 226 5.35 12.23 -6.28
N SER A 227 6.06 12.44 -5.18
CA SER A 227 7.18 11.57 -4.82
C SER A 227 7.32 11.44 -3.31
N ALA A 228 7.41 10.19 -2.83
CA ALA A 228 7.52 9.87 -1.42
C ALA A 228 8.63 10.67 -0.70
N THR A 229 8.43 10.93 0.58
CA THR A 229 9.43 11.60 1.42
C THR A 229 10.75 10.82 1.39
N GLY A 230 11.86 11.51 1.20
CA GLY A 230 13.18 10.88 1.19
C GLY A 230 13.64 10.32 -0.16
N SER A 231 12.81 10.34 -1.20
CA SER A 231 13.13 9.82 -2.53
C SER A 231 14.08 10.71 -3.37
N GLY A 232 14.40 11.92 -2.92
CA GLY A 232 15.29 12.85 -3.62
C GLY A 232 14.57 13.83 -4.54
N LYS A 233 13.38 14.34 -4.18
CA LYS A 233 12.59 15.33 -4.94
C LYS A 233 13.38 16.58 -5.30
N THR A 234 14.15 17.15 -4.36
CA THR A 234 14.92 18.36 -4.58
C THR A 234 16.03 18.16 -5.63
N TYR A 235 16.71 16.99 -5.59
CA TYR A 235 17.65 16.59 -6.65
C TYR A 235 16.95 16.41 -7.99
N LEU A 236 15.75 15.80 -8.02
CA LEU A 236 14.97 15.68 -9.25
C LEU A 236 14.67 17.06 -9.85
N ALA A 237 14.24 18.01 -9.02
CA ALA A 237 13.98 19.38 -9.45
C ALA A 237 15.25 20.08 -10.00
N ALA A 238 16.40 19.88 -9.33
CA ALA A 238 17.68 20.45 -9.79
C ALA A 238 18.13 19.82 -11.13
N PHE A 239 17.99 18.49 -11.30
CA PHE A 239 18.28 17.83 -12.58
C PHE A 239 17.32 18.24 -13.69
N ASP A 240 16.05 18.46 -13.36
CA ASP A 240 15.07 18.92 -14.33
C ASP A 240 15.35 20.36 -14.74
N ALA A 241 15.72 21.25 -13.81
CA ALA A 241 16.17 22.58 -14.10
C ALA A 241 17.46 22.59 -14.95
N LEU A 242 18.39 21.65 -14.70
CA LEU A 242 19.59 21.48 -15.51
C LEU A 242 19.25 21.10 -16.97
N ASN A 243 18.29 20.17 -17.16
CA ASN A 243 17.81 19.76 -18.48
C ASN A 243 17.06 20.88 -19.21
N PHE A 244 16.24 21.64 -18.49
CA PHE A 244 15.46 22.76 -19.03
C PHE A 244 16.37 23.96 -19.37
N ASN A 245 17.44 24.14 -18.59
CA ASN A 245 18.42 25.21 -18.69
C ASN A 245 17.83 26.63 -18.71
N PRO A 246 17.04 27.03 -17.70
CA PRO A 246 16.42 28.34 -17.66
C PRO A 246 17.46 29.44 -17.49
N ASN A 247 17.20 30.63 -18.02
CA ASN A 247 18.02 31.81 -17.73
C ASN A 247 17.81 32.26 -16.29
N ARG A 248 16.52 32.36 -15.86
CA ARG A 248 16.16 32.71 -14.50
C ARG A 248 15.15 31.71 -13.93
N LEU A 249 15.42 31.27 -12.71
CA LEU A 249 14.57 30.29 -12.00
C LEU A 249 14.11 30.86 -10.66
N LEU A 250 12.83 30.60 -10.32
CA LEU A 250 12.26 30.90 -9.01
C LEU A 250 11.93 29.58 -8.30
N TYR A 251 12.51 29.33 -7.12
CA TYR A 251 12.22 28.21 -6.26
C TYR A 251 11.47 28.67 -5.01
N VAL A 252 10.22 28.22 -4.84
CA VAL A 252 9.34 28.68 -3.77
C VAL A 252 9.04 27.54 -2.81
N VAL A 253 9.23 27.81 -1.50
CA VAL A 253 8.86 26.91 -0.43
C VAL A 253 8.02 27.64 0.63
N HIS A 254 7.36 26.89 1.51
CA HIS A 254 6.61 27.52 2.61
C HIS A 254 7.49 27.79 3.84
N GLU A 255 8.56 27.04 4.04
CA GLU A 255 9.40 27.11 5.24
C GLU A 255 10.88 27.41 4.92
N GLY A 256 11.46 28.42 5.62
CA GLY A 256 12.84 28.85 5.41
C GLY A 256 13.89 27.78 5.76
N SER A 257 13.57 26.79 6.57
CA SER A 257 14.47 25.68 6.91
C SER A 257 14.78 24.80 5.70
N ILE A 258 13.83 24.63 4.78
CA ILE A 258 13.97 23.86 3.54
C ILE A 258 14.80 24.64 2.52
N LEU A 259 14.65 25.95 2.51
CA LEU A 259 15.18 26.82 1.45
C LEU A 259 16.70 26.71 1.28
N ARG A 260 17.46 26.76 2.38
CA ARG A 260 18.93 26.69 2.35
C ARG A 260 19.40 25.36 1.75
N ARG A 261 18.78 24.27 2.15
CA ARG A 261 19.16 22.94 1.67
C ARG A 261 18.82 22.76 0.19
N SER A 262 17.69 23.29 -0.26
CA SER A 262 17.33 23.27 -1.67
C SER A 262 18.35 24.06 -2.49
N LEU A 263 18.76 25.23 -2.00
CA LEU A 263 19.82 26.04 -2.63
C LEU A 263 21.14 25.26 -2.70
N GLU A 264 21.58 24.63 -1.60
CA GLU A 264 22.81 23.81 -1.56
C GLU A 264 22.74 22.66 -2.58
N THR A 265 21.60 21.96 -2.69
CA THR A 265 21.39 20.90 -3.68
C THR A 265 21.52 21.41 -5.11
N PHE A 266 20.96 22.58 -5.43
CA PHE A 266 21.11 23.17 -6.75
C PHE A 266 22.55 23.60 -7.04
N GLN A 267 23.25 24.15 -6.06
CA GLN A 267 24.67 24.46 -6.20
C GLN A 267 25.53 23.22 -6.46
N GLU A 268 25.23 22.11 -5.80
CA GLU A 268 25.91 20.82 -6.04
C GLU A 268 25.67 20.30 -7.46
N VAL A 269 24.42 20.34 -7.95
CA VAL A 269 24.07 19.81 -9.28
C VAL A 269 24.62 20.72 -10.40
N PHE A 270 24.57 22.05 -10.22
CA PHE A 270 25.01 23.00 -11.25
C PHE A 270 26.50 23.28 -11.22
N GLY A 271 27.21 22.90 -10.14
CA GLY A 271 28.68 23.06 -10.08
C GLY A 271 29.18 24.47 -10.32
N GLY A 272 28.40 25.52 -10.00
CA GLY A 272 28.75 26.92 -10.22
C GLY A 272 28.41 27.49 -11.60
N MET A 273 27.75 26.74 -12.51
CA MET A 273 27.28 27.22 -13.82
C MET A 273 26.22 28.33 -13.72
N LYS A 274 25.47 28.36 -12.63
CA LYS A 274 24.42 29.34 -12.34
C LYS A 274 24.62 29.89 -10.93
N SER A 275 24.39 31.17 -10.75
CA SER A 275 24.40 31.81 -9.45
C SER A 275 23.10 31.52 -8.70
N CYS A 276 23.19 31.11 -7.42
CA CYS A 276 22.03 30.82 -6.57
C CYS A 276 22.01 31.86 -5.43
N GLY A 277 20.88 32.53 -5.28
CA GLY A 277 20.67 33.55 -4.25
C GLY A 277 19.40 33.31 -3.43
N MET A 278 19.39 33.80 -2.18
CA MET A 278 18.23 33.75 -1.29
C MET A 278 17.49 35.09 -1.28
N TYR A 279 16.18 35.03 -1.37
CA TYR A 279 15.29 36.16 -1.16
C TYR A 279 14.33 35.88 0.02
N THR A 280 14.69 36.49 1.17
CA THR A 280 13.94 36.32 2.44
C THR A 280 13.83 37.68 3.15
N GLY A 281 13.21 37.70 4.33
CA GLY A 281 13.17 38.91 5.17
C GLY A 281 14.54 39.45 5.55
N GLU A 282 15.58 38.59 5.61
CA GLU A 282 16.95 38.94 6.03
C GLU A 282 17.92 39.07 4.85
N LYS A 283 17.76 38.33 3.77
CA LYS A 283 18.64 38.33 2.59
C LYS A 283 17.85 38.74 1.35
N LYS A 284 18.48 39.59 0.50
CA LYS A 284 17.86 40.10 -0.72
C LYS A 284 18.85 40.01 -1.91
N GLU A 285 19.18 38.77 -2.31
CA GLU A 285 20.15 38.50 -3.40
C GLU A 285 19.38 38.38 -4.73
N LEU A 286 18.89 39.52 -5.25
CA LEU A 286 18.02 39.60 -6.44
C LEU A 286 18.75 39.39 -7.77
N GLU A 287 20.07 39.63 -7.82
CA GLU A 287 20.89 39.55 -9.03
C GLU A 287 21.26 38.12 -9.43
N ALA A 288 20.94 37.11 -8.57
CA ALA A 288 21.27 35.73 -8.86
C ALA A 288 20.38 35.18 -9.99
N ASP A 289 20.92 34.26 -10.82
CA ASP A 289 20.18 33.56 -11.86
C ASP A 289 19.01 32.74 -11.27
N PHE A 290 19.27 32.08 -10.16
CA PHE A 290 18.27 31.24 -9.45
C PHE A 290 17.96 31.85 -8.09
N ILE A 291 16.70 32.19 -7.88
CA ILE A 291 16.21 32.81 -6.64
C ILE A 291 15.43 31.80 -5.82
N PHE A 292 15.90 31.61 -4.58
CA PHE A 292 15.24 30.75 -3.58
C PHE A 292 14.51 31.61 -2.57
N THR A 293 13.20 31.41 -2.40
CA THR A 293 12.37 32.27 -1.57
C THR A 293 11.28 31.49 -0.82
N THR A 294 10.72 32.12 0.22
CA THR A 294 9.48 31.63 0.82
C THR A 294 8.27 32.29 0.14
N ASN A 295 7.14 31.56 0.12
CA ASN A 295 5.89 32.08 -0.44
C ASN A 295 5.50 33.46 0.15
N VAL A 296 5.67 33.64 1.48
CA VAL A 296 5.35 34.90 2.16
C VAL A 296 6.29 36.03 1.72
N SER A 297 7.58 35.76 1.57
CA SER A 297 8.56 36.77 1.15
C SER A 297 8.31 37.20 -0.29
N MET A 298 8.05 36.25 -1.20
CA MET A 298 7.77 36.54 -2.59
C MET A 298 6.45 37.28 -2.77
N CYS A 299 5.37 36.80 -2.14
CA CYS A 299 4.06 37.41 -2.22
C CYS A 299 4.06 38.92 -1.84
N ARG A 300 4.88 39.30 -0.86
CA ARG A 300 5.02 40.70 -0.42
C ARG A 300 5.82 41.57 -1.35
N SER A 301 6.47 40.99 -2.35
CA SER A 301 7.48 41.70 -3.19
C SER A 301 7.27 41.43 -4.67
N LEU A 302 6.11 40.97 -5.09
CA LEU A 302 5.77 40.68 -6.48
C LEU A 302 6.08 41.87 -7.40
N GLU A 303 5.74 43.10 -6.97
CA GLU A 303 5.92 44.35 -7.73
C GLU A 303 7.36 44.65 -8.06
N LEU A 304 8.35 44.01 -7.42
CA LEU A 304 9.77 44.18 -7.73
C LEU A 304 10.21 43.38 -8.97
N PHE A 305 9.36 42.52 -9.51
CA PHE A 305 9.69 41.63 -10.60
C PHE A 305 8.72 41.84 -11.77
N ASN A 306 9.20 41.57 -12.99
CA ASN A 306 8.32 41.51 -14.15
C ASN A 306 7.56 40.20 -14.15
N THR A 307 6.36 40.19 -14.75
CA THR A 307 5.53 38.97 -14.86
C THR A 307 6.24 37.84 -15.62
N LYS A 308 7.17 38.16 -16.56
CA LYS A 308 7.99 37.21 -17.32
C LYS A 308 9.44 37.15 -16.84
N GLU A 309 9.69 37.52 -15.58
CA GLU A 309 11.03 37.51 -15.00
C GLU A 309 11.69 36.14 -14.94
N PHE A 310 10.88 35.11 -14.70
CA PHE A 310 11.35 33.75 -14.50
C PHE A 310 10.85 32.82 -15.59
N ASP A 311 11.77 32.14 -16.27
CA ASP A 311 11.48 31.15 -17.30
C ASP A 311 10.92 29.89 -16.65
N TYR A 312 11.38 29.54 -15.46
CA TYR A 312 11.04 28.34 -14.74
C TYR A 312 10.71 28.65 -13.28
N ILE A 313 9.54 28.19 -12.86
CA ILE A 313 9.11 28.30 -11.46
C ILE A 313 8.91 26.89 -10.88
N ILE A 314 9.52 26.64 -9.72
CA ILE A 314 9.39 25.40 -8.97
C ILE A 314 8.71 25.72 -7.64
N ILE A 315 7.62 25.02 -7.35
CA ILE A 315 6.92 25.08 -6.07
C ILE A 315 7.10 23.76 -5.33
N ASP A 316 7.91 23.78 -4.29
CA ASP A 316 8.14 22.61 -3.45
C ASP A 316 7.10 22.55 -2.31
N GLU A 317 6.76 21.33 -1.88
CA GLU A 317 5.67 21.02 -0.95
C GLU A 317 4.36 21.73 -1.38
N CYS A 318 4.06 21.61 -2.67
CA CYS A 318 2.96 22.35 -3.33
C CYS A 318 1.55 21.94 -2.86
N HIS A 319 1.42 20.97 -1.92
CA HIS A 319 0.16 20.73 -1.23
C HIS A 319 -0.34 21.95 -0.43
N HIS A 320 0.54 22.93 -0.16
CA HIS A 320 0.17 24.23 0.39
C HIS A 320 -0.20 25.26 -0.69
N ALA A 321 -0.06 24.96 -1.97
CA ALA A 321 -0.23 25.92 -3.06
C ALA A 321 -1.66 26.48 -3.21
N VAL A 322 -2.62 25.90 -2.50
CA VAL A 322 -3.99 26.39 -2.38
C VAL A 322 -4.08 27.69 -1.56
N ALA A 323 -3.11 27.96 -0.68
CA ALA A 323 -3.11 29.18 0.11
C ALA A 323 -3.01 30.43 -0.78
N ASP A 324 -3.72 31.49 -0.42
CA ASP A 324 -3.79 32.75 -1.16
C ASP A 324 -2.41 33.31 -1.59
N THR A 325 -1.39 33.12 -0.76
CA THR A 325 -0.03 33.58 -1.03
C THR A 325 0.62 32.88 -2.22
N TYR A 326 0.38 31.58 -2.41
CA TYR A 326 0.87 30.84 -3.56
C TYR A 326 0.06 31.16 -4.82
N GLN A 327 -1.27 31.28 -4.67
CA GLN A 327 -2.14 31.68 -5.76
C GLN A 327 -1.75 33.05 -6.35
N GLN A 328 -1.39 34.00 -5.50
CA GLN A 328 -0.92 35.30 -5.95
C GLN A 328 0.39 35.19 -6.75
N ILE A 329 1.34 34.36 -6.32
CA ILE A 329 2.60 34.13 -7.03
C ILE A 329 2.34 33.47 -8.40
N ILE A 330 1.54 32.39 -8.42
CA ILE A 330 1.25 31.61 -9.63
C ILE A 330 0.47 32.44 -10.66
N ASN A 331 -0.44 33.30 -10.19
CA ASN A 331 -1.24 34.17 -11.06
C ASN A 331 -0.48 35.44 -11.52
N TYR A 332 0.58 35.84 -10.80
CA TYR A 332 1.37 37.00 -11.16
C TYR A 332 2.39 36.69 -12.26
N PHE A 333 3.10 35.57 -12.15
CA PHE A 333 4.15 35.22 -13.08
C PHE A 333 3.66 34.39 -14.27
N GLU A 334 4.28 34.58 -15.41
CA GLU A 334 4.03 33.88 -16.67
C GLU A 334 5.29 33.08 -17.09
N PRO A 335 5.67 32.00 -16.37
CA PRO A 335 6.86 31.23 -16.70
C PRO A 335 6.63 30.38 -17.96
N GLU A 336 7.70 29.96 -18.62
CA GLU A 336 7.65 28.97 -19.69
C GLU A 336 7.26 27.59 -19.14
N PHE A 337 7.69 27.28 -17.91
CA PHE A 337 7.31 26.04 -17.24
C PHE A 337 7.12 26.21 -15.72
N LEU A 338 6.03 25.65 -15.20
CA LEU A 338 5.72 25.60 -13.77
C LEU A 338 5.73 24.13 -13.27
N LEU A 339 6.65 23.83 -12.35
CA LEU A 339 6.76 22.51 -11.72
C LEU A 339 6.29 22.55 -10.29
N GLY A 340 5.36 21.67 -9.94
CA GLY A 340 4.96 21.36 -8.56
C GLY A 340 5.62 20.08 -8.06
N LEU A 341 6.08 20.09 -6.80
CA LEU A 341 6.60 18.92 -6.11
C LEU A 341 5.82 18.69 -4.83
N THR A 342 5.40 17.45 -4.57
CA THR A 342 4.76 17.09 -3.30
C THR A 342 5.15 15.68 -2.86
N ALA A 343 5.15 15.46 -1.53
CA ALA A 343 5.38 14.15 -0.93
C ALA A 343 4.10 13.43 -0.55
N THR A 344 2.97 14.11 -0.52
CA THR A 344 1.73 13.56 0.00
C THR A 344 1.06 12.64 -1.00
N GLU A 345 1.01 11.37 -0.64
CA GLU A 345 0.27 10.33 -1.37
C GLU A 345 -1.24 10.48 -1.18
N ASN A 346 -1.67 11.13 -0.10
CA ASN A 346 -3.07 11.36 0.24
C ASN A 346 -3.50 12.78 -0.10
N ARG A 347 -4.30 12.89 -1.10
CA ARG A 347 -4.82 14.12 -1.70
C ARG A 347 -6.04 14.70 -0.98
N MET A 348 -6.15 14.42 0.34
CA MET A 348 -7.33 14.78 1.13
C MET A 348 -7.55 16.28 1.29
N ASP A 349 -6.47 17.06 1.20
CA ASP A 349 -6.49 18.51 1.39
C ASP A 349 -6.18 19.31 0.10
N ASN A 350 -5.90 18.62 -1.03
CA ASN A 350 -5.31 19.23 -2.22
C ASN A 350 -6.28 19.39 -3.40
N LYS A 351 -7.50 19.79 -3.12
CA LYS A 351 -8.52 20.02 -4.17
C LYS A 351 -8.02 20.86 -5.35
N ASP A 352 -7.24 21.88 -5.06
CA ASP A 352 -6.88 22.90 -6.05
C ASP A 352 -5.47 22.71 -6.62
N VAL A 353 -4.64 21.82 -6.04
CA VAL A 353 -3.21 21.69 -6.42
C VAL A 353 -3.05 21.01 -7.77
N VAL A 354 -3.77 19.93 -8.04
CA VAL A 354 -3.64 19.19 -9.30
C VAL A 354 -4.10 20.05 -10.48
N GLU A 355 -5.18 20.81 -10.30
CA GLU A 355 -5.70 21.74 -11.31
C GLU A 355 -4.72 22.90 -11.56
N LEU A 356 -4.11 23.44 -10.52
CA LEU A 356 -3.08 24.49 -10.65
C LEU A 356 -1.97 24.07 -11.62
N PHE A 357 -1.65 22.77 -11.65
CA PHE A 357 -0.66 22.21 -12.56
C PHE A 357 -1.27 21.56 -13.81
N GLY A 358 -2.49 21.96 -14.20
CA GLY A 358 -3.14 21.55 -15.45
C GLY A 358 -3.58 20.10 -15.49
N ASN A 359 -3.76 19.45 -14.32
CA ASN A 359 -4.01 18.01 -14.18
C ASN A 359 -2.88 17.11 -14.74
N ASN A 360 -1.70 17.65 -14.92
CA ASN A 360 -0.55 16.98 -15.50
C ASN A 360 0.30 16.34 -14.40
N ILE A 361 0.20 15.03 -14.22
CA ILE A 361 1.02 14.24 -13.29
C ILE A 361 1.89 13.27 -14.11
N PRO A 362 3.03 13.74 -14.66
CA PRO A 362 3.89 12.88 -15.48
C PRO A 362 4.50 11.72 -14.68
N TYR A 363 4.67 11.88 -13.38
CA TYR A 363 5.31 10.86 -12.57
C TYR A 363 4.81 10.84 -11.13
N GLU A 364 4.52 9.64 -10.63
CA GLU A 364 4.14 9.37 -9.26
C GLU A 364 5.00 8.24 -8.67
N LEU A 365 5.61 8.50 -7.50
CA LEU A 365 6.39 7.54 -6.74
C LEU A 365 5.85 7.42 -5.32
N ARG A 366 5.18 6.34 -5.01
CA ARG A 366 4.65 6.05 -3.67
C ARG A 366 5.72 5.46 -2.75
N LEU A 367 5.44 5.49 -1.44
CA LEU A 367 6.33 4.94 -0.41
C LEU A 367 6.66 3.47 -0.68
N ARG A 368 5.66 2.67 -1.08
CA ARG A 368 5.84 1.28 -1.49
C ARG A 368 6.87 1.14 -2.62
N ASP A 369 6.71 1.92 -3.67
CA ASP A 369 7.58 1.86 -4.84
C ASP A 369 8.99 2.37 -4.51
N ALA A 370 9.10 3.35 -3.61
CA ALA A 370 10.39 3.83 -3.11
C ALA A 370 11.16 2.75 -2.33
N ILE A 371 10.46 1.92 -1.53
CA ILE A 371 11.05 0.75 -0.85
C ILE A 371 11.47 -0.31 -1.86
N ILE A 372 10.56 -0.68 -2.78
CA ILE A 372 10.80 -1.71 -3.80
C ILE A 372 12.03 -1.38 -4.66
N ASN A 373 12.22 -0.11 -4.98
CA ASN A 373 13.32 0.36 -5.82
C ASN A 373 14.56 0.79 -5.01
N ASP A 374 14.64 0.41 -3.74
CA ASP A 374 15.75 0.74 -2.83
C ASP A 374 16.12 2.24 -2.83
N LEU A 375 15.14 3.14 -2.85
CA LEU A 375 15.35 4.59 -2.72
C LEU A 375 15.38 5.04 -1.27
N ILE A 376 14.70 4.32 -0.41
CA ILE A 376 14.62 4.50 1.04
C ILE A 376 14.87 3.17 1.72
N VAL A 377 15.23 3.20 3.00
CA VAL A 377 15.42 1.97 3.77
C VAL A 377 14.08 1.36 4.16
N PRO A 378 14.00 0.02 4.28
CA PRO A 378 12.82 -0.65 4.81
C PRO A 378 12.63 -0.35 6.30
N PHE A 379 11.52 -0.82 6.85
CA PHE A 379 11.20 -0.61 8.25
C PHE A 379 10.72 -1.89 8.93
N HIS A 380 10.98 -1.95 10.24
CA HIS A 380 10.41 -2.96 11.13
C HIS A 380 9.41 -2.28 12.06
N TYR A 381 8.14 -2.56 11.86
CA TYR A 381 7.05 -2.02 12.65
C TYR A 381 6.66 -2.98 13.78
N TYR A 382 6.54 -2.44 14.98
CA TYR A 382 6.06 -3.14 16.17
C TYR A 382 4.86 -2.40 16.74
N GLY A 383 3.69 -2.98 16.64
CA GLY A 383 2.50 -2.58 17.37
C GLY A 383 2.57 -3.15 18.78
N ILE A 384 2.83 -2.28 19.76
CA ILE A 384 3.07 -2.66 21.15
C ILE A 384 1.84 -2.34 21.97
N ARG A 385 1.27 -3.35 22.62
CA ARG A 385 0.15 -3.17 23.53
C ARG A 385 0.61 -2.50 24.81
N ASP A 386 -0.04 -1.39 25.15
CA ASP A 386 0.15 -0.70 26.42
C ASP A 386 -1.01 -1.06 27.35
N GLU A 387 -0.77 -2.01 28.25
CA GLU A 387 -1.77 -2.46 29.23
C GLU A 387 -1.95 -1.48 30.41
N LEU A 388 -1.01 -0.55 30.56
CA LEU A 388 -0.99 0.37 31.70
C LEU A 388 -1.87 1.61 31.47
N ILE A 389 -2.23 1.90 30.22
CA ILE A 389 -2.95 3.13 29.88
C ILE A 389 -4.36 2.81 29.42
N ASN A 390 -5.34 3.40 30.10
CA ASN A 390 -6.73 3.35 29.67
C ASN A 390 -7.06 4.54 28.76
N TYR A 391 -6.92 4.37 27.46
CA TYR A 391 -7.25 5.40 26.45
C TYR A 391 -8.76 5.58 26.22
N GLY A 392 -9.60 4.80 26.87
CA GLY A 392 -11.08 4.94 26.83
C GLY A 392 -11.62 6.14 27.59
N LEU A 393 -10.77 6.94 28.23
CA LEU A 393 -11.13 8.19 28.89
C LEU A 393 -11.50 9.25 27.84
N SER A 394 -12.59 9.95 28.07
CA SER A 394 -13.07 11.03 27.20
C SER A 394 -12.05 12.18 27.11
N ASP A 395 -12.12 12.97 26.04
CA ASP A 395 -11.24 14.15 25.85
C ASP A 395 -11.29 15.16 27.03
N SER A 396 -12.29 15.09 27.89
CA SER A 396 -12.40 15.89 29.13
C SER A 396 -11.33 15.53 30.18
N ASP A 397 -10.69 14.36 30.10
CA ASP A 397 -9.69 13.88 31.05
C ASP A 397 -8.25 13.90 30.52
N GLU A 398 -7.95 14.77 29.57
CA GLU A 398 -6.67 14.86 28.88
C GLU A 398 -5.47 14.96 29.86
N ARG A 399 -5.61 15.75 30.93
CA ARG A 399 -4.55 15.88 31.95
C ARG A 399 -4.28 14.57 32.68
N ARG A 400 -5.33 13.79 32.93
CA ARG A 400 -5.24 12.50 33.61
C ARG A 400 -4.58 11.46 32.73
N LEU A 401 -4.92 11.47 31.46
CA LEU A 401 -4.30 10.62 30.43
C LEU A 401 -2.82 10.93 30.29
N ILE A 402 -2.42 12.20 30.20
CA ILE A 402 -1.00 12.59 30.12
C ILE A 402 -0.25 12.15 31.37
N ALA A 403 -0.84 12.28 32.54
CA ALA A 403 -0.22 11.83 33.78
C ALA A 403 0.01 10.30 33.77
N GLN A 404 -0.93 9.51 33.28
CA GLN A 404 -0.78 8.06 33.12
C GLN A 404 0.29 7.70 32.09
N ILE A 405 0.29 8.34 30.93
CA ILE A 405 1.30 8.10 29.88
C ILE A 405 2.70 8.43 30.37
N SER A 406 2.85 9.44 31.22
CA SER A 406 4.13 9.90 31.77
C SER A 406 4.46 9.31 33.15
N ASP A 407 3.71 8.30 33.59
CA ASP A 407 4.01 7.60 34.85
C ASP A 407 5.32 6.81 34.72
N GLU A 408 6.05 6.66 35.84
CA GLU A 408 7.35 6.01 35.90
C GLU A 408 7.32 4.58 35.34
N ARG A 409 6.28 3.81 35.67
CA ARG A 409 6.12 2.43 35.17
C ARG A 409 5.98 2.37 33.65
N ASN A 410 5.25 3.30 33.09
CA ASN A 410 5.08 3.37 31.63
C ASN A 410 6.36 3.84 30.94
N CYS A 411 7.07 4.80 31.55
CA CYS A 411 8.38 5.20 31.07
C CYS A 411 9.38 4.03 31.10
N ASP A 412 9.38 3.23 32.18
CA ASP A 412 10.18 2.00 32.27
C ASP A 412 9.83 1.00 31.16
N PHE A 413 8.55 0.79 30.91
CA PHE A 413 8.09 -0.10 29.84
C PHE A 413 8.55 0.41 28.47
N ILE A 414 8.41 1.70 28.19
CA ILE A 414 8.89 2.32 26.94
C ILE A 414 10.40 2.11 26.79
N CYS A 415 11.18 2.35 27.85
CA CYS A 415 12.63 2.12 27.85
C CYS A 415 12.97 0.65 27.56
N GLN A 416 12.27 -0.31 28.16
CA GLN A 416 12.46 -1.73 27.88
C GLN A 416 12.18 -2.06 26.40
N GLN A 417 11.12 -1.48 25.82
CA GLN A 417 10.79 -1.70 24.41
C GLN A 417 11.85 -1.08 23.47
N ILE A 418 12.40 0.08 23.81
CA ILE A 418 13.50 0.71 23.08
C ILE A 418 14.74 -0.20 23.11
N GLU A 419 15.19 -0.62 24.29
CA GLU A 419 16.39 -1.45 24.42
C GLU A 419 16.24 -2.83 23.76
N ALA A 420 15.06 -3.44 23.85
CA ALA A 420 14.80 -4.73 23.22
C ALA A 420 14.85 -4.69 21.68
N ARG A 421 14.67 -3.52 21.06
CA ARG A 421 14.58 -3.36 19.61
C ARG A 421 15.53 -2.31 19.04
N ARG A 422 16.45 -1.86 19.86
CA ARG A 422 17.50 -0.94 19.47
C ARG A 422 18.41 -1.59 18.43
N PRO A 423 18.75 -0.91 17.32
CA PRO A 423 19.71 -1.46 16.35
C PRO A 423 21.07 -1.70 16.99
N ALA A 424 21.57 -2.91 16.84
CA ALA A 424 22.80 -3.36 17.47
C ALA A 424 24.03 -2.54 17.00
N GLY A 425 24.91 -2.16 17.94
CA GLY A 425 26.14 -1.44 17.63
C GLY A 425 25.96 -0.05 17.03
N GLN A 426 24.75 0.50 17.05
CA GLN A 426 24.48 1.89 16.67
C GLN A 426 24.11 2.73 17.89
N LYS A 427 24.47 4.01 17.82
CA LYS A 427 23.90 4.98 18.76
C LYS A 427 22.41 5.13 18.45
N LEU A 428 21.61 5.16 19.51
CA LEU A 428 20.19 5.44 19.37
C LEU A 428 20.00 6.86 18.82
N LYS A 429 19.25 7.00 17.76
CA LYS A 429 18.84 8.25 17.13
C LYS A 429 17.33 8.17 16.88
N ALA A 430 16.56 8.57 17.91
CA ALA A 430 15.12 8.37 17.90
C ALA A 430 14.35 9.68 17.73
N LEU A 431 13.27 9.62 16.93
CA LEU A 431 12.22 10.62 16.90
C LEU A 431 10.99 10.11 17.64
N ALA A 432 10.49 10.86 18.62
CA ALA A 432 9.32 10.51 19.39
C ALA A 432 8.17 11.51 19.17
N PHE A 433 7.05 11.04 18.67
CA PHE A 433 5.86 11.85 18.41
C PHE A 433 4.94 11.86 19.61
N CYS A 434 4.71 13.04 20.17
CA CYS A 434 3.91 13.26 21.38
C CYS A 434 2.58 13.97 21.06
N ARG A 435 1.60 13.82 21.95
CA ARG A 435 0.24 14.35 21.79
C ARG A 435 0.21 15.89 21.85
N ASN A 436 0.90 16.47 22.84
CA ASN A 436 0.98 17.92 23.06
C ASN A 436 2.32 18.29 23.71
N ILE A 437 2.56 19.59 23.88
CA ILE A 437 3.81 20.12 24.41
C ILE A 437 4.08 19.66 25.85
N GLN A 438 3.06 19.53 26.68
CA GLN A 438 3.22 19.06 28.06
C GLN A 438 3.66 17.60 28.07
N HIS A 439 3.06 16.75 27.24
CA HIS A 439 3.47 15.35 27.07
C HIS A 439 4.92 15.24 26.59
N ALA A 440 5.31 15.98 25.54
CA ALA A 440 6.67 15.96 25.03
C ALA A 440 7.71 16.39 26.07
N ARG A 441 7.39 17.42 26.87
CA ARG A 441 8.22 17.87 27.94
C ARG A 441 8.38 16.83 29.06
N MET A 442 7.27 16.29 29.57
CA MET A 442 7.29 15.26 30.61
C MET A 442 8.04 13.99 30.17
N MET A 443 7.81 13.52 28.96
CA MET A 443 8.54 12.35 28.42
C MET A 443 10.05 12.66 28.30
N SER A 444 10.41 13.86 27.84
CA SER A 444 11.81 14.26 27.75
C SER A 444 12.47 14.35 29.15
N GLU A 445 11.76 14.83 30.15
CA GLU A 445 12.26 14.90 31.54
C GLU A 445 12.41 13.48 32.14
N ASN A 446 11.38 12.63 32.02
CA ASN A 446 11.36 11.29 32.63
C ASN A 446 12.34 10.31 31.94
N LEU A 447 12.41 10.29 30.62
CA LEU A 447 13.38 9.46 29.91
C LEU A 447 14.80 10.06 29.98
N GLY A 448 14.95 11.34 30.35
CA GLY A 448 16.22 12.04 30.50
C GLY A 448 17.14 11.46 31.59
N GLU A 449 16.61 10.63 32.48
CA GLU A 449 17.41 9.89 33.46
C GLU A 449 18.24 8.75 32.81
N ARG A 450 17.80 8.22 31.69
CA ARG A 450 18.44 7.08 30.99
C ARG A 450 19.03 7.44 29.63
N TYR A 451 18.45 8.42 28.95
CA TYR A 451 18.87 8.87 27.64
C TYR A 451 19.16 10.36 27.60
N HIS A 452 19.97 10.77 26.65
CA HIS A 452 20.11 12.19 26.34
C HIS A 452 18.93 12.65 25.48
N THR A 453 18.03 13.41 26.09
CA THR A 453 16.76 13.80 25.49
C THR A 453 16.63 15.30 25.30
N THR A 454 15.81 15.73 24.37
CA THR A 454 15.28 17.08 24.26
C THR A 454 13.90 17.07 23.66
N TYR A 455 13.14 18.16 23.81
CA TYR A 455 11.85 18.29 23.14
C TYR A 455 11.76 19.58 22.34
N LEU A 456 10.98 19.55 21.25
CA LEU A 456 10.66 20.69 20.42
C LEU A 456 9.16 20.90 20.31
N SER A 457 8.78 22.17 20.26
CA SER A 457 7.38 22.62 20.12
C SER A 457 7.27 23.77 19.11
N GLY A 458 6.06 24.16 18.75
CA GLY A 458 5.81 25.31 17.89
C GLY A 458 6.39 26.64 18.44
N LYS A 459 6.72 26.70 19.74
CA LYS A 459 7.30 27.88 20.39
C LYS A 459 8.80 28.04 20.17
N ASN A 460 9.49 26.98 19.75
CA ASN A 460 10.93 27.05 19.48
C ASN A 460 11.21 27.81 18.18
N ASN A 461 12.20 28.69 18.19
CA ASN A 461 12.62 29.40 17.01
C ASN A 461 13.36 28.48 16.02
N THR A 462 13.51 28.91 14.77
CA THR A 462 14.13 28.13 13.68
C THR A 462 15.57 27.72 14.02
N GLY A 463 16.34 28.57 14.69
CA GLY A 463 17.73 28.29 15.09
C GLY A 463 17.83 27.18 16.14
N GLU A 464 16.92 27.15 17.10
CA GLU A 464 16.84 26.07 18.12
C GLU A 464 16.46 24.74 17.48
N ARG A 465 15.51 24.74 16.56
CA ARG A 465 15.10 23.53 15.82
C ARG A 465 16.26 22.96 15.01
N ILE A 466 16.95 23.79 14.23
CA ILE A 466 18.10 23.37 13.43
C ILE A 466 19.21 22.80 14.32
N ARG A 467 19.49 23.44 15.46
CA ARG A 467 20.49 22.91 16.43
C ARG A 467 20.11 21.53 16.93
N ALA A 468 18.88 21.32 17.38
CA ALA A 468 18.42 20.03 17.88
C ALA A 468 18.50 18.94 16.79
N PHE A 469 18.16 19.26 15.54
CA PHE A 469 18.27 18.32 14.42
C PHE A 469 19.74 17.97 14.13
N ASN A 470 20.63 18.96 14.09
CA ASN A 470 22.06 18.75 13.90
C ASN A 470 22.67 17.94 15.06
N ASP A 471 22.25 18.21 16.30
CA ASP A 471 22.73 17.48 17.46
C ASP A 471 22.25 16.01 17.45
N LEU A 472 21.03 15.73 16.99
CA LEU A 472 20.55 14.37 16.83
C LEU A 472 21.29 13.65 15.69
N GLN A 473 21.55 14.33 14.57
CA GLN A 473 22.24 13.75 13.42
C GLN A 473 23.72 13.48 13.65
N ASN A 474 24.39 14.29 14.46
CA ASN A 474 25.82 14.23 14.65
C ASN A 474 26.20 13.08 15.62
N GLU A 475 27.05 12.16 15.15
CA GLU A 475 27.50 11.01 15.95
C GLU A 475 28.37 11.41 17.15
N ASN A 476 29.04 12.58 17.09
CA ASN A 476 29.85 13.08 18.20
C ASN A 476 29.04 13.77 19.30
N LYS A 477 27.75 14.02 19.07
CA LYS A 477 26.81 14.57 20.03
C LYS A 477 26.12 13.48 20.83
N LYS A 478 25.71 13.84 22.06
CA LYS A 478 25.11 12.89 23.00
C LYS A 478 23.59 12.68 22.77
N LEU A 479 22.91 13.59 22.06
CA LEU A 479 21.45 13.54 21.91
C LEU A 479 21.01 12.22 21.26
N GLU A 480 20.09 11.50 21.91
CA GLU A 480 19.59 10.19 21.53
C GLU A 480 18.12 10.22 21.13
N ILE A 481 17.28 10.95 21.86
CA ILE A 481 15.84 11.00 21.60
C ILE A 481 15.37 12.46 21.50
N LEU A 482 14.69 12.77 20.40
CA LEU A 482 14.05 14.06 20.18
C LEU A 482 12.53 13.89 20.23
N PHE A 483 11.90 14.47 21.27
CA PHE A 483 10.45 14.50 21.39
C PHE A 483 9.86 15.69 20.65
N ALA A 484 8.79 15.46 19.89
CA ALA A 484 8.19 16.51 19.07
C ALA A 484 6.66 16.44 19.05
N VAL A 485 6.06 17.61 18.87
CA VAL A 485 4.62 17.80 18.70
C VAL A 485 4.40 18.57 17.39
N ASP A 486 3.82 17.92 16.39
CA ASP A 486 3.40 18.45 15.08
C ASP A 486 4.45 19.21 14.23
N ILE A 487 5.59 19.60 14.83
CA ILE A 487 6.65 20.39 14.16
C ILE A 487 7.46 19.57 13.16
N LEU A 488 7.37 18.25 13.25
CA LEU A 488 8.10 17.32 12.37
C LEU A 488 7.25 16.81 11.21
N ASN A 489 6.06 17.36 11.02
CA ASN A 489 5.19 16.94 9.92
C ASN A 489 5.74 17.37 8.57
N GLU A 490 6.53 18.46 8.51
CA GLU A 490 7.07 19.03 7.28
C GLU A 490 8.49 19.60 7.46
N GLY A 491 9.26 19.61 6.37
CA GLY A 491 10.54 20.32 6.29
C GLY A 491 11.74 19.76 7.06
N VAL A 492 11.56 18.73 7.87
CA VAL A 492 12.63 18.17 8.69
C VAL A 492 13.30 16.99 8.01
N ASP A 493 14.62 17.02 7.92
CA ASP A 493 15.43 15.97 7.35
C ASP A 493 16.51 15.51 8.32
N ILE A 494 16.32 14.33 8.90
CA ILE A 494 17.29 13.72 9.82
C ILE A 494 17.57 12.28 9.36
N PRO A 495 18.41 12.07 8.34
CA PRO A 495 18.68 10.75 7.79
C PRO A 495 19.24 9.75 8.80
N ALA A 496 19.96 10.22 9.83
CA ALA A 496 20.54 9.38 10.87
C ALA A 496 19.53 8.70 11.80
N VAL A 497 18.24 9.09 11.77
CA VAL A 497 17.20 8.48 12.60
C VAL A 497 17.09 6.99 12.27
N ASN A 498 17.25 6.15 13.29
CA ASN A 498 17.17 4.69 13.22
C ASN A 498 16.01 4.11 14.04
N MET A 499 15.31 4.96 14.82
CA MET A 499 14.09 4.55 15.53
C MET A 499 13.04 5.67 15.51
N VAL A 500 11.78 5.28 15.37
CA VAL A 500 10.62 6.18 15.47
C VAL A 500 9.67 5.67 16.54
N LEU A 501 9.29 6.53 17.46
CA LEU A 501 8.38 6.23 18.57
C LEU A 501 7.06 6.97 18.37
N PHE A 502 5.97 6.27 18.25
CA PHE A 502 4.63 6.84 18.28
C PHE A 502 4.05 6.72 19.69
N LEU A 503 4.22 7.79 20.49
CA LEU A 503 3.71 7.89 21.85
C LEU A 503 2.34 8.57 21.91
N ARG A 504 1.80 8.87 20.77
CA ARG A 504 0.45 9.39 20.62
C ARG A 504 -0.30 8.53 19.61
N PRO A 505 -1.61 8.39 19.81
CA PRO A 505 -2.45 7.80 18.80
C PRO A 505 -2.49 8.70 17.57
N THR A 506 -2.21 8.15 16.40
CA THR A 506 -2.29 8.87 15.15
C THR A 506 -3.73 8.82 14.62
N GLU A 507 -4.35 9.99 14.45
CA GLU A 507 -5.74 10.10 13.99
C GLU A 507 -5.88 10.08 12.46
N SER A 508 -4.75 10.14 11.74
CA SER A 508 -4.72 10.20 10.27
C SER A 508 -3.67 9.23 9.73
N SER A 509 -4.08 8.37 8.81
CA SER A 509 -3.19 7.50 8.06
C SER A 509 -2.13 8.28 7.28
N THR A 510 -2.48 9.46 6.78
CA THR A 510 -1.58 10.37 6.05
C THR A 510 -0.45 10.89 6.94
N ILE A 511 -0.80 11.42 8.12
CA ILE A 511 0.19 11.92 9.08
C ILE A 511 1.11 10.78 9.52
N PHE A 512 0.57 9.58 9.74
CA PHE A 512 1.37 8.40 10.06
C PHE A 512 2.40 8.11 8.97
N ILE A 513 2.00 8.03 7.71
CA ILE A 513 2.90 7.76 6.57
C ILE A 513 3.93 8.89 6.40
N GLN A 514 3.55 10.15 6.60
CA GLN A 514 4.49 11.27 6.54
C GLN A 514 5.54 11.23 7.65
N GLN A 515 5.13 10.93 8.89
CA GLN A 515 6.01 10.79 10.04
C GLN A 515 6.92 9.57 9.89
N LEU A 516 6.38 8.46 9.39
CA LEU A 516 7.12 7.27 9.04
C LEU A 516 8.23 7.57 8.03
N GLY A 517 7.89 8.26 6.94
CA GLY A 517 8.81 8.60 5.85
C GLY A 517 10.04 9.42 6.29
N ARG A 518 9.95 10.12 7.43
CA ARG A 518 11.10 10.89 7.98
C ARG A 518 12.25 9.99 8.42
N GLY A 519 11.93 8.82 8.99
CA GLY A 519 12.94 7.84 9.40
C GLY A 519 13.49 7.00 8.25
N LEU A 520 12.83 6.95 7.09
CA LEU A 520 13.18 5.98 6.04
C LEU A 520 14.31 6.40 5.10
N ARG A 521 14.90 7.57 5.27
CA ARG A 521 16.01 8.02 4.41
C ARG A 521 17.24 7.14 4.57
N LYS A 522 17.95 6.93 3.48
CA LYS A 522 19.24 6.24 3.51
C LYS A 522 20.28 7.02 4.31
N TYR A 523 21.03 6.31 5.12
CA TYR A 523 22.16 6.84 5.88
C TYR A 523 23.22 5.75 6.00
N PRO A 524 24.50 6.08 6.06
CA PRO A 524 25.56 5.09 6.22
C PRO A 524 25.30 4.17 7.42
N ASN A 525 25.46 2.89 7.24
CA ASN A 525 25.25 1.85 8.26
C ASN A 525 23.81 1.72 8.80
N LYS A 526 22.81 2.26 8.09
CA LYS A 526 21.39 2.11 8.44
C LYS A 526 20.68 1.17 7.47
N PRO A 527 20.56 -0.14 7.78
CA PRO A 527 19.89 -1.10 6.90
C PRO A 527 18.36 -1.00 6.95
N TYR A 528 17.79 -0.58 8.07
CA TYR A 528 16.35 -0.41 8.30
C TYR A 528 16.10 0.63 9.40
N VAL A 529 14.83 0.95 9.60
CA VAL A 529 14.34 1.77 10.73
C VAL A 529 13.41 0.95 11.59
N THR A 530 13.58 1.02 12.90
CA THR A 530 12.65 0.43 13.87
C THR A 530 11.54 1.42 14.20
N ILE A 531 10.30 0.96 14.17
CA ILE A 531 9.11 1.75 14.50
C ILE A 531 8.43 1.10 15.69
N LEU A 532 8.35 1.82 16.80
CA LEU A 532 7.61 1.40 17.98
C LEU A 532 6.34 2.23 18.08
N ASP A 533 5.21 1.59 17.89
CA ASP A 533 3.90 2.20 17.97
C ASP A 533 3.17 1.66 19.20
N PHE A 534 2.99 2.51 20.20
CA PHE A 534 2.32 2.15 21.45
C PHE A 534 0.81 2.23 21.24
N ILE A 535 0.26 1.10 20.77
CA ILE A 535 -1.16 0.90 20.51
C ILE A 535 -1.87 0.78 21.84
N GLY A 536 -2.43 1.88 22.35
CA GLY A 536 -3.23 1.81 23.57
C GLY A 536 -4.57 1.09 23.36
N ASN A 537 -5.28 0.80 24.44
CA ASN A 537 -6.65 0.23 24.45
C ASN A 537 -7.71 1.11 23.72
N SER A 538 -7.29 2.06 22.90
CA SER A 538 -8.17 2.92 22.12
C SER A 538 -8.45 2.29 20.76
N TYR A 539 -9.39 1.49 20.74
CA TYR A 539 -9.94 0.66 19.67
C TYR A 539 -10.23 1.39 18.34
N ARG A 540 -10.69 2.62 18.35
CA ARG A 540 -10.88 3.41 17.12
C ARG A 540 -9.57 3.69 16.38
N ARG A 541 -8.46 3.69 17.08
CA ARG A 541 -7.12 4.08 16.60
C ARG A 541 -6.39 2.90 15.97
N SER A 542 -6.61 1.69 16.46
CA SER A 542 -6.06 0.45 15.89
C SER A 542 -6.53 0.23 14.45
N VAL A 543 -7.78 0.60 14.14
CA VAL A 543 -8.30 0.55 12.77
C VAL A 543 -7.56 1.53 11.85
N HIS A 544 -7.20 2.74 12.34
CA HIS A 544 -6.45 3.71 11.54
C HIS A 544 -5.03 3.24 11.20
N ILE A 545 -4.39 2.47 12.08
CA ILE A 545 -3.09 1.84 11.81
C ILE A 545 -3.23 0.80 10.69
N ALA A 546 -4.25 -0.08 10.80
CA ALA A 546 -4.54 -1.05 9.74
C ALA A 546 -4.84 -0.36 8.40
N LEU A 547 -5.57 0.77 8.44
CA LEU A 547 -5.84 1.60 7.27
C LEU A 547 -4.57 2.23 6.70
N ALA A 548 -3.68 2.73 7.56
CA ALA A 548 -2.42 3.35 7.14
C ALA A 548 -1.47 2.32 6.51
N LEU A 549 -1.27 1.18 7.17
CA LEU A 549 -0.46 0.10 6.64
C LEU A 549 -1.08 -0.52 5.38
N GLY A 550 -2.41 -0.70 5.36
CA GLY A 550 -3.16 -1.19 4.21
C GLY A 550 -3.03 -0.26 2.99
N SER A 551 -2.93 1.05 3.19
CA SER A 551 -2.77 2.03 2.10
C SER A 551 -1.46 1.88 1.33
N LEU A 552 -0.48 1.13 1.85
CA LEU A 552 0.74 0.76 1.14
C LEU A 552 0.49 -0.30 0.05
N SER A 553 -0.70 -0.90 -0.02
CA SER A 553 -1.04 -1.85 -1.09
C SER A 553 -1.30 -1.13 -2.42
N LYS A 554 -1.00 -1.79 -3.53
CA LYS A 554 -1.32 -1.28 -4.85
C LYS A 554 -2.84 -1.38 -5.08
N GLY A 555 -3.48 -0.28 -5.47
CA GLY A 555 -4.93 -0.26 -5.74
C GLY A 555 -5.79 -0.45 -4.48
N TYR A 556 -5.35 0.13 -3.36
CA TYR A 556 -6.06 0.03 -2.08
C TYR A 556 -7.52 0.45 -2.18
N ILE A 557 -8.40 -0.49 -1.85
CA ILE A 557 -9.84 -0.28 -1.70
C ILE A 557 -10.19 -0.55 -0.24
N LEU A 558 -10.93 0.36 0.39
CA LEU A 558 -11.37 0.21 1.77
C LEU A 558 -12.48 -0.87 1.86
N GLU A 559 -12.09 -2.11 2.04
CA GLU A 559 -12.99 -3.24 2.28
C GLU A 559 -12.67 -3.92 3.60
N LYS A 560 -13.71 -4.17 4.41
CA LYS A 560 -13.56 -4.87 5.69
C LYS A 560 -12.84 -6.21 5.53
N LYS A 561 -13.26 -6.99 4.54
CA LYS A 561 -12.73 -8.30 4.23
C LYS A 561 -11.22 -8.26 3.96
N LEU A 562 -10.78 -7.34 3.11
CA LEU A 562 -9.38 -7.16 2.78
C LEU A 562 -8.56 -6.68 3.99
N LEU A 563 -9.08 -5.72 4.76
CA LEU A 563 -8.40 -5.23 5.96
C LEU A 563 -8.22 -6.31 7.03
N LYS A 564 -9.25 -7.11 7.28
CA LYS A 564 -9.19 -8.24 8.23
C LYS A 564 -8.12 -9.24 7.81
N ARG A 565 -8.12 -9.62 6.53
CA ARG A 565 -7.13 -10.53 5.96
C ARG A 565 -5.71 -9.96 6.11
N MET A 566 -5.50 -8.68 5.80
CA MET A 566 -4.20 -8.03 5.98
C MET A 566 -3.72 -8.06 7.43
N VAL A 567 -4.59 -7.81 8.39
CA VAL A 567 -4.24 -7.86 9.82
C VAL A 567 -3.92 -9.27 10.27
N HIS A 568 -4.70 -10.25 9.82
CA HIS A 568 -4.54 -11.66 10.19
C HIS A 568 -3.20 -12.23 9.70
N ASP A 569 -2.79 -11.90 8.48
CA ASP A 569 -1.55 -12.40 7.85
C ASP A 569 -0.32 -11.50 8.08
N ASP A 570 -0.33 -10.64 9.10
CA ASP A 570 0.75 -9.68 9.38
C ASP A 570 1.10 -8.78 8.18
N PHE A 571 0.09 -8.40 7.41
CA PHE A 571 0.25 -7.58 6.21
C PHE A 571 1.15 -8.20 5.13
N LYS A 572 1.32 -9.52 5.12
CA LYS A 572 2.09 -10.23 4.08
C LYS A 572 1.55 -9.96 2.69
N TYR A 573 0.25 -9.75 2.58
CA TYR A 573 -0.42 -9.35 1.33
C TYR A 573 0.20 -8.12 0.66
N LEU A 574 0.88 -7.25 1.42
CA LEU A 574 1.57 -6.08 0.86
C LEU A 574 2.74 -6.45 -0.05
N GLY A 575 3.31 -7.66 0.08
CA GLY A 575 4.47 -8.12 -0.68
C GLY A 575 5.73 -7.28 -0.44
N LEU A 576 5.84 -6.64 0.74
CA LEU A 576 6.97 -5.82 1.13
C LEU A 576 7.99 -6.57 2.00
N GLN A 577 7.67 -7.77 2.48
CA GLN A 577 8.58 -8.63 3.23
C GLN A 577 9.83 -8.97 2.41
N ASP A 578 9.62 -9.23 1.12
CA ASP A 578 10.70 -9.47 0.15
C ASP A 578 11.66 -8.28 0.00
N TYR A 579 11.31 -7.15 0.57
CA TYR A 579 12.08 -5.91 0.53
C TYR A 579 12.58 -5.48 1.91
N GLY A 580 12.51 -6.40 2.90
CA GLY A 580 12.99 -6.19 4.26
C GLY A 580 12.03 -5.44 5.18
N VAL A 581 10.77 -5.23 4.78
CA VAL A 581 9.75 -4.69 5.68
C VAL A 581 9.21 -5.82 6.54
N SER A 582 9.13 -5.61 7.85
CA SER A 582 8.43 -6.51 8.76
C SER A 582 7.39 -5.74 9.58
N ILE A 583 6.23 -6.33 9.76
CA ILE A 583 5.15 -5.77 10.57
C ILE A 583 4.82 -6.83 11.62
N ASN A 584 4.95 -6.47 12.88
CA ASN A 584 4.72 -7.35 14.01
C ASN A 584 3.67 -6.71 14.93
N ILE A 585 2.52 -7.34 15.04
CA ILE A 585 1.44 -6.96 15.95
C ILE A 585 1.15 -8.19 16.78
N ASP A 586 1.02 -8.06 18.09
CA ASP A 586 0.71 -9.20 18.96
C ASP A 586 -0.69 -9.76 18.65
N ASP A 587 -0.90 -11.05 18.90
CA ASP A 587 -2.13 -11.75 18.49
C ASP A 587 -3.39 -11.20 19.18
N LEU A 588 -3.28 -10.75 20.45
CA LEU A 588 -4.41 -10.13 21.15
C LEU A 588 -4.77 -8.78 20.52
N SER A 589 -3.77 -7.97 20.15
CA SER A 589 -4.00 -6.73 19.43
C SER A 589 -4.59 -6.97 18.04
N LYS A 590 -4.19 -8.03 17.34
CA LYS A 590 -4.80 -8.42 16.05
C LYS A 590 -6.28 -8.78 16.22
N GLU A 591 -6.63 -9.62 17.19
CA GLU A 591 -8.03 -9.97 17.47
C GLU A 591 -8.86 -8.72 17.78
N GLU A 592 -8.34 -7.82 18.59
CA GLU A 592 -9.01 -6.56 18.91
C GLU A 592 -9.17 -5.68 17.67
N ILE A 593 -8.16 -5.54 16.83
CA ILE A 593 -8.21 -4.78 15.56
C ILE A 593 -9.26 -5.40 14.63
N ILE A 594 -9.28 -6.73 14.48
CA ILE A 594 -10.24 -7.46 13.66
C ILE A 594 -11.67 -7.26 14.19
N ASN A 595 -11.89 -7.41 15.50
CA ASN A 595 -13.19 -7.18 16.13
C ASN A 595 -13.68 -5.74 15.90
N HIS A 596 -12.77 -4.77 15.90
CA HIS A 596 -13.13 -3.39 15.61
C HIS A 596 -13.43 -3.14 14.14
N ILE A 597 -12.66 -3.73 13.21
CA ILE A 597 -12.96 -3.71 11.78
C ILE A 597 -14.35 -4.35 11.56
N GLU A 598 -14.68 -5.41 12.26
CA GLU A 598 -16.01 -6.06 12.19
C GLU A 598 -17.15 -5.18 12.69
N ASN A 599 -16.95 -4.56 13.83
CA ASN A 599 -17.96 -3.72 14.47
C ASN A 599 -18.03 -2.31 13.86
N GLU A 600 -16.99 -1.86 13.18
CA GLU A 600 -16.98 -0.56 12.52
C GLU A 600 -17.82 -0.62 11.24
N ASN A 601 -18.77 0.30 11.15
CA ASN A 601 -19.60 0.43 9.96
C ASN A 601 -18.99 1.47 9.01
N PHE A 602 -18.13 1.03 8.08
CA PHE A 602 -17.54 1.87 7.05
C PHE A 602 -18.56 2.47 6.07
N ASN A 603 -19.82 1.98 6.10
CA ASN A 603 -20.93 2.57 5.35
C ASN A 603 -21.63 3.71 6.13
N GLN A 604 -21.12 4.13 7.30
CA GLN A 604 -21.65 5.31 7.97
C GLN A 604 -21.38 6.56 7.15
N ILE A 605 -22.35 7.45 7.13
CA ILE A 605 -22.32 8.71 6.36
C ILE A 605 -21.02 9.51 6.58
N ARG A 606 -20.44 9.49 7.77
CA ARG A 606 -19.17 10.19 8.08
C ARG A 606 -17.99 9.68 7.26
N TYR A 607 -17.87 8.36 7.08
CA TYR A 607 -16.80 7.75 6.27
C TYR A 607 -17.04 7.98 4.78
N LEU A 608 -18.27 7.74 4.33
CA LEU A 608 -18.65 7.94 2.93
C LEU A 608 -18.55 9.40 2.51
N LYS A 609 -18.97 10.34 3.38
CA LYS A 609 -18.77 11.77 3.12
C LYS A 609 -17.29 12.13 3.07
N LYS A 610 -16.46 11.54 3.92
CA LYS A 610 -15.02 11.73 3.90
C LYS A 610 -14.42 11.17 2.60
N ASP A 611 -14.74 9.93 2.23
CA ASP A 611 -14.28 9.31 0.98
C ASP A 611 -14.70 10.13 -0.24
N TYR A 612 -15.94 10.61 -0.27
CA TYR A 612 -16.47 11.49 -1.31
C TYR A 612 -15.69 12.80 -1.40
N LEU A 613 -15.54 13.51 -0.27
CA LEU A 613 -14.83 14.79 -0.22
C LEU A 613 -13.37 14.65 -0.63
N ASN A 614 -12.72 13.54 -0.24
CA ASN A 614 -11.37 13.20 -0.65
C ASN A 614 -11.29 13.04 -2.15
N PHE A 615 -12.21 12.26 -2.72
CA PHE A 615 -12.23 11.99 -4.15
C PHE A 615 -12.60 13.25 -4.97
N LYS A 616 -13.60 14.01 -4.53
CA LYS A 616 -13.92 15.32 -5.11
C LYS A 616 -12.71 16.25 -5.08
N GLY A 617 -11.99 16.26 -3.94
CA GLY A 617 -10.75 16.99 -3.78
C GLY A 617 -9.67 16.56 -4.74
N TYR A 618 -9.55 15.26 -4.95
CA TYR A 618 -8.60 14.68 -5.90
C TYR A 618 -8.86 15.12 -7.34
N LEU A 619 -10.12 15.04 -7.77
CA LEU A 619 -10.52 15.41 -9.14
C LEU A 619 -10.47 16.92 -9.37
N ASN A 620 -10.44 17.70 -8.29
CA ASN A 620 -10.47 19.15 -8.36
C ASN A 620 -11.62 19.71 -9.20
N THR A 621 -12.77 19.07 -9.18
CA THR A 621 -13.93 19.57 -9.92
C THR A 621 -14.66 20.64 -9.09
N PRO A 622 -15.00 21.80 -9.67
CA PRO A 622 -15.78 22.82 -8.98
C PRO A 622 -17.19 22.32 -8.66
N THR A 623 -17.63 21.32 -9.41
CA THR A 623 -18.91 20.63 -9.22
C THR A 623 -18.69 19.29 -8.49
N TYR A 624 -19.67 18.42 -8.48
CA TYR A 624 -19.55 17.05 -8.00
C TYR A 624 -18.81 16.17 -9.02
N PRO A 625 -18.06 15.13 -8.57
CA PRO A 625 -17.49 14.11 -9.46
C PRO A 625 -18.58 13.43 -10.28
N LYS A 626 -18.37 13.32 -11.60
CA LYS A 626 -19.24 12.56 -12.48
C LYS A 626 -19.09 11.06 -12.26
N HIS A 627 -20.05 10.26 -12.71
CA HIS A 627 -19.95 8.79 -12.56
C HIS A 627 -18.71 8.23 -13.27
N ILE A 628 -18.40 8.75 -14.46
CA ILE A 628 -17.25 8.29 -15.24
C ILE A 628 -15.91 8.60 -14.57
N ASP A 629 -15.83 9.63 -13.72
CA ASP A 629 -14.62 9.96 -12.97
C ASP A 629 -14.21 8.83 -12.01
N TYR A 630 -15.20 8.06 -11.53
CA TYR A 630 -14.96 6.90 -10.67
C TYR A 630 -14.33 5.71 -11.41
N ILE A 631 -14.33 5.73 -12.72
CA ILE A 631 -13.64 4.75 -13.57
C ILE A 631 -12.27 5.26 -14.02
N ASN A 632 -12.22 6.54 -14.39
CA ASN A 632 -11.02 7.15 -14.94
C ASN A 632 -9.93 7.44 -13.90
N SER A 633 -10.19 7.19 -12.63
CA SER A 633 -9.25 7.46 -11.53
C SER A 633 -8.95 6.21 -10.71
N ASP A 634 -7.67 5.85 -10.61
CA ASP A 634 -7.18 4.77 -9.73
C ASP A 634 -7.43 5.04 -8.22
N TYR A 635 -7.82 6.25 -7.86
CA TYR A 635 -8.08 6.70 -6.49
C TYR A 635 -9.56 6.83 -6.17
N ALA A 636 -10.42 6.46 -7.12
CA ALA A 636 -11.85 6.53 -6.91
C ALA A 636 -12.30 5.53 -5.84
N PRO A 637 -13.09 5.97 -4.85
CA PRO A 637 -13.79 5.03 -3.98
C PRO A 637 -14.82 4.26 -4.81
N ASN A 638 -15.27 3.12 -4.29
CA ASN A 638 -16.33 2.37 -4.95
C ASN A 638 -17.62 3.18 -4.96
N LEU A 639 -18.04 3.68 -6.14
CA LEU A 639 -19.24 4.49 -6.33
C LEU A 639 -20.50 3.82 -5.78
N LEU A 640 -20.60 2.49 -5.85
CA LEU A 640 -21.78 1.75 -5.40
C LEU A 640 -22.03 1.87 -3.88
N LYS A 641 -20.99 2.19 -3.09
CA LYS A 641 -21.14 2.44 -1.64
C LYS A 641 -22.00 3.66 -1.34
N PHE A 642 -22.04 4.65 -2.24
CA PHE A 642 -22.84 5.86 -2.07
C PHE A 642 -24.33 5.68 -2.43
N MET A 643 -24.68 4.61 -3.14
CA MET A 643 -25.99 4.44 -3.73
C MET A 643 -27.04 3.78 -2.82
N LYS A 644 -26.67 3.15 -1.69
CA LYS A 644 -27.61 2.36 -0.87
C LYS A 644 -27.45 2.60 0.64
N ILE A 645 -27.36 3.87 1.02
CA ILE A 645 -27.17 4.26 2.41
C ILE A 645 -28.42 5.00 2.95
N LYS A 646 -28.49 5.18 4.26
CA LYS A 646 -29.49 6.01 4.91
C LYS A 646 -28.88 7.31 5.38
N ILE A 647 -29.45 8.44 4.93
CA ILE A 647 -29.11 9.79 5.38
C ILE A 647 -30.38 10.38 6.01
N ASP A 648 -30.30 10.80 7.27
CA ASP A 648 -31.44 11.33 8.03
C ASP A 648 -32.67 10.42 7.97
N GLY A 649 -32.47 9.10 8.06
CA GLY A 649 -33.51 8.08 8.04
C GLY A 649 -34.10 7.76 6.65
N LYS A 650 -33.72 8.47 5.60
CA LYS A 650 -34.16 8.25 4.21
C LYS A 650 -33.08 7.46 3.46
N LYS A 651 -33.51 6.42 2.74
CA LYS A 651 -32.59 5.62 1.91
C LYS A 651 -32.23 6.37 0.63
N THR A 652 -30.96 6.48 0.33
CA THR A 652 -30.47 6.92 -0.99
C THR A 652 -30.56 5.74 -1.95
N ASN A 653 -31.16 5.89 -3.09
CA ASN A 653 -31.28 4.81 -4.08
C ASN A 653 -30.36 5.05 -5.29
N SER A 654 -29.58 6.12 -5.25
CA SER A 654 -28.67 6.53 -6.33
C SER A 654 -27.57 7.43 -5.80
N TYR A 655 -26.55 7.65 -6.60
CA TYR A 655 -25.50 8.63 -6.34
C TYR A 655 -26.09 10.06 -6.24
N TYR A 656 -27.07 10.39 -7.08
CA TYR A 656 -27.84 11.64 -6.97
C TYR A 656 -28.47 11.81 -5.58
N GLY A 657 -29.11 10.77 -5.08
CA GLY A 657 -29.70 10.79 -3.72
C GLY A 657 -28.66 10.99 -2.63
N PHE A 658 -27.46 10.44 -2.78
CA PHE A 658 -26.34 10.67 -1.86
C PHE A 658 -25.87 12.13 -1.90
N LEU A 659 -25.59 12.67 -3.09
CA LEU A 659 -25.12 14.05 -3.29
C LEU A 659 -26.11 15.06 -2.66
N LYS A 660 -27.39 14.87 -2.94
CA LYS A 660 -28.47 15.67 -2.33
C LYS A 660 -28.48 15.56 -0.80
N GLY A 661 -28.29 14.36 -0.29
CA GLY A 661 -28.30 14.07 1.15
C GLY A 661 -27.12 14.68 1.92
N ILE A 662 -25.97 14.87 1.29
CA ILE A 662 -24.79 15.52 1.91
C ILE A 662 -24.78 17.04 1.71
N GLY A 663 -25.76 17.60 0.98
CA GLY A 663 -25.88 19.05 0.72
C GLY A 663 -24.94 19.53 -0.40
N GLU A 664 -24.60 18.68 -1.36
CA GLU A 664 -23.81 19.07 -2.53
C GLU A 664 -24.65 19.94 -3.49
N ASP A 665 -24.02 20.90 -4.15
CA ASP A 665 -24.64 21.72 -5.18
C ASP A 665 -24.81 20.91 -6.48
N ILE A 666 -26.03 20.51 -6.78
CA ILE A 666 -26.35 19.62 -7.90
C ILE A 666 -27.62 20.13 -8.63
N PRO A 667 -27.79 19.85 -9.94
CA PRO A 667 -29.00 20.15 -10.65
C PRO A 667 -30.25 19.57 -9.98
N SER A 668 -31.34 20.31 -10.02
CA SER A 668 -32.65 19.87 -9.45
C SER A 668 -33.44 19.12 -10.52
N PHE A 669 -33.77 17.87 -10.25
CA PHE A 669 -34.53 17.00 -11.14
C PHE A 669 -35.95 16.77 -10.64
N THR A 670 -36.89 16.54 -11.57
CA THR A 670 -38.28 16.19 -11.27
C THR A 670 -38.39 14.79 -10.65
N GLU A 671 -39.51 14.49 -10.01
CA GLU A 671 -39.74 13.14 -9.41
C GLU A 671 -39.62 12.00 -10.43
N LYS A 672 -40.13 12.20 -11.66
CA LYS A 672 -39.99 11.21 -12.74
C LYS A 672 -38.55 11.02 -13.16
N GLN A 673 -37.78 12.09 -13.31
CA GLN A 673 -36.34 12.02 -13.62
C GLN A 673 -35.58 11.32 -12.52
N ILE A 674 -35.86 11.60 -11.25
CA ILE A 674 -35.27 10.92 -10.09
C ILE A 674 -35.62 9.41 -10.09
N THR A 675 -36.83 9.04 -10.47
CA THR A 675 -37.25 7.65 -10.57
C THR A 675 -36.43 6.92 -11.65
N VAL A 676 -36.21 7.52 -12.81
CA VAL A 676 -35.33 6.97 -13.84
C VAL A 676 -33.90 6.80 -13.33
N ILE A 677 -33.33 7.83 -12.70
CA ILE A 677 -31.96 7.74 -12.11
C ILE A 677 -31.87 6.62 -11.08
N ASN A 678 -32.83 6.49 -10.18
CA ASN A 678 -32.84 5.45 -9.15
C ASN A 678 -32.97 4.05 -9.76
N TYR A 679 -33.80 3.90 -10.80
CA TYR A 679 -33.95 2.63 -11.50
C TYR A 679 -32.63 2.18 -12.14
N LEU A 680 -31.99 3.07 -12.92
CA LEU A 680 -30.72 2.80 -13.59
C LEU A 680 -29.60 2.52 -12.56
N SER A 681 -29.55 3.29 -11.51
CA SER A 681 -28.58 3.08 -10.41
C SER A 681 -28.73 1.72 -9.73
N ASN A 682 -29.94 1.18 -9.66
CA ASN A 682 -30.21 -0.13 -9.08
C ASN A 682 -29.71 -1.30 -9.96
N LEU A 683 -29.53 -1.08 -11.26
CA LEU A 683 -28.96 -2.09 -12.16
C LEU A 683 -27.46 -2.26 -11.96
N LEU A 684 -26.79 -1.28 -11.38
CA LEU A 684 -25.35 -1.31 -11.13
C LEU A 684 -24.97 -2.27 -9.98
N PRO A 685 -23.80 -2.93 -10.04
CA PRO A 685 -22.93 -3.04 -11.22
C PRO A 685 -23.60 -3.86 -12.32
N LEU A 686 -23.42 -3.46 -13.57
CA LEU A 686 -24.06 -4.16 -14.68
C LEU A 686 -23.58 -5.62 -14.77
N VAL A 687 -24.51 -6.53 -15.03
CA VAL A 687 -24.24 -7.93 -15.35
C VAL A 687 -24.50 -8.23 -16.83
N ARG A 688 -25.17 -7.31 -17.53
CA ARG A 688 -25.35 -7.27 -18.98
C ARG A 688 -25.52 -5.82 -19.42
N ARG A 689 -25.27 -5.49 -20.67
CA ARG A 689 -25.25 -4.11 -21.18
C ARG A 689 -26.53 -3.67 -21.91
N HIS A 690 -27.44 -4.58 -22.16
CA HIS A 690 -28.57 -4.40 -23.08
C HIS A 690 -29.43 -3.18 -22.74
N GLU A 691 -29.86 -3.02 -21.49
CA GLU A 691 -30.69 -1.91 -21.04
C GLU A 691 -30.00 -0.56 -21.25
N PHE A 692 -28.73 -0.47 -20.90
CA PHE A 692 -27.92 0.74 -20.99
C PHE A 692 -27.62 1.11 -22.45
N LEU A 693 -27.37 0.15 -23.31
CA LEU A 693 -27.18 0.38 -24.75
C LEU A 693 -28.45 0.84 -25.44
N ILE A 694 -29.61 0.25 -25.11
CA ILE A 694 -30.92 0.67 -25.62
C ILE A 694 -31.18 2.13 -25.23
N LEU A 695 -30.99 2.48 -23.99
CA LEU A 695 -31.21 3.84 -23.49
C LEU A 695 -30.22 4.84 -24.08
N ARG A 696 -28.95 4.47 -24.26
CA ARG A 696 -27.97 5.28 -24.96
C ARG A 696 -28.41 5.62 -26.38
N CYS A 697 -28.89 4.61 -27.12
CA CYS A 697 -29.41 4.80 -28.46
C CYS A 697 -30.58 5.78 -28.50
N ILE A 698 -31.50 5.71 -27.51
CA ILE A 698 -32.64 6.64 -27.37
C ILE A 698 -32.14 8.05 -27.08
N LEU A 699 -31.19 8.24 -26.16
CA LEU A 699 -30.63 9.55 -25.81
C LEU A 699 -29.89 10.21 -26.98
N ASP A 700 -29.28 9.41 -27.84
CA ASP A 700 -28.58 9.86 -29.05
C ASP A 700 -29.54 10.20 -30.21
N GLY A 701 -30.86 10.05 -30.02
CA GLY A 701 -31.88 10.36 -31.00
C GLY A 701 -32.13 9.24 -32.03
N ASN A 702 -31.53 8.07 -31.83
CA ASN A 702 -31.70 6.90 -32.73
C ASN A 702 -32.81 5.98 -32.17
N ASN A 703 -34.05 6.44 -32.25
CA ASN A 703 -35.20 5.83 -31.57
C ASN A 703 -35.82 4.66 -32.36
N SER A 704 -35.29 4.28 -33.52
CA SER A 704 -35.83 3.15 -34.32
C SER A 704 -35.37 1.80 -33.73
N GLU A 705 -36.23 0.80 -33.82
CA GLU A 705 -35.89 -0.57 -33.40
C GLU A 705 -34.67 -1.11 -34.15
N ALA A 706 -34.58 -0.87 -35.45
CA ALA A 706 -33.46 -1.28 -36.26
C ALA A 706 -32.13 -0.69 -35.78
N SER A 707 -32.11 0.60 -35.37
CA SER A 707 -30.92 1.25 -34.83
C SER A 707 -30.49 0.65 -33.48
N ARG A 708 -31.46 0.34 -32.62
CA ARG A 708 -31.17 -0.28 -31.32
C ARG A 708 -30.64 -1.70 -31.46
N CYS A 709 -31.26 -2.53 -32.35
CA CYS A 709 -30.80 -3.87 -32.63
C CYS A 709 -29.40 -3.86 -33.24
N SER A 710 -29.13 -2.97 -34.22
CA SER A 710 -27.80 -2.84 -34.83
C SER A 710 -26.72 -2.50 -33.83
N LEU A 711 -26.98 -1.56 -32.93
CA LEU A 711 -26.04 -1.20 -31.87
C LEU A 711 -25.72 -2.39 -30.92
N LEU A 712 -26.74 -3.19 -30.57
CA LEU A 712 -26.55 -4.36 -29.74
C LEU A 712 -25.77 -5.47 -30.48
N GLU A 713 -26.07 -5.74 -31.76
CA GLU A 713 -25.33 -6.69 -32.59
C GLU A 713 -23.86 -6.32 -32.76
N GLU A 714 -23.56 -5.02 -32.92
CA GLU A 714 -22.18 -4.52 -33.05
C GLU A 714 -21.40 -4.59 -31.73
N THR A 715 -22.10 -4.47 -30.58
CA THR A 715 -21.46 -4.30 -29.28
C THR A 715 -21.39 -5.61 -28.48
N ILE A 716 -22.33 -6.55 -28.68
CA ILE A 716 -22.46 -7.76 -27.86
C ILE A 716 -22.11 -9.00 -28.72
N SER A 717 -21.08 -9.72 -28.30
CA SER A 717 -20.50 -10.85 -29.05
C SER A 717 -21.47 -12.01 -29.32
N ASN A 718 -22.46 -12.23 -28.45
CA ASN A 718 -23.42 -13.33 -28.50
C ASN A 718 -24.86 -12.81 -28.44
N TYR A 719 -25.13 -11.72 -29.16
CA TYR A 719 -26.45 -11.11 -29.20
C TYR A 719 -27.53 -12.04 -29.77
N THR A 720 -28.70 -12.05 -29.14
CA THR A 720 -29.90 -12.71 -29.64
C THR A 720 -31.12 -11.78 -29.54
N PRO A 721 -32.10 -11.91 -30.45
CA PRO A 721 -33.36 -11.14 -30.37
C PRO A 721 -34.09 -11.32 -29.03
N GLU A 722 -34.06 -12.52 -28.45
CA GLU A 722 -34.64 -12.80 -27.12
C GLU A 722 -34.06 -11.87 -26.01
N GLN A 723 -32.77 -11.58 -26.06
CA GLN A 723 -32.11 -10.67 -25.12
C GLN A 723 -32.62 -9.23 -25.24
N TYR A 724 -32.89 -8.79 -26.47
CA TYR A 724 -33.46 -7.46 -26.74
C TYR A 724 -34.87 -7.32 -26.19
N GLU A 725 -35.74 -8.28 -26.54
CA GLU A 725 -37.14 -8.34 -26.09
C GLU A 725 -37.21 -8.35 -24.56
N HIS A 726 -36.41 -9.20 -23.92
CA HIS A 726 -36.35 -9.28 -22.45
C HIS A 726 -35.85 -7.97 -21.84
N ALA A 727 -34.88 -7.28 -22.45
CA ALA A 727 -34.39 -5.99 -21.92
C ALA A 727 -35.45 -4.90 -22.08
N LEU A 728 -36.20 -4.87 -23.18
CA LEU A 728 -37.33 -3.95 -23.36
C LEU A 728 -38.46 -4.19 -22.37
N GLU A 729 -38.82 -5.45 -22.16
CA GLU A 729 -39.85 -5.84 -21.19
C GLU A 729 -39.44 -5.34 -19.79
N PHE A 730 -38.19 -5.57 -19.41
CA PHE A 730 -37.67 -5.15 -18.11
C PHE A 730 -37.64 -3.62 -17.94
N LEU A 731 -37.24 -2.86 -18.97
CA LEU A 731 -37.28 -1.39 -18.95
C LEU A 731 -38.73 -0.85 -18.89
N ASN A 732 -39.69 -1.51 -19.55
CA ASN A 732 -41.09 -1.13 -19.50
C ASN A 732 -41.71 -1.40 -18.13
N GLU A 733 -41.43 -2.53 -17.50
CA GLU A 733 -41.85 -2.84 -16.12
C GLU A 733 -41.28 -1.84 -15.12
N GLY A 734 -40.09 -1.29 -15.37
CA GLY A 734 -39.46 -0.24 -14.59
C GLY A 734 -40.09 1.16 -14.81
N GLU A 735 -41.09 1.29 -15.66
CA GLU A 735 -41.71 2.58 -16.05
C GLU A 735 -40.70 3.62 -16.55
N VAL A 736 -39.58 3.16 -17.14
CA VAL A 736 -38.51 4.03 -17.65
C VAL A 736 -38.81 4.53 -19.05
N LEU A 737 -39.55 3.75 -19.83
CA LEU A 737 -39.85 4.01 -21.21
C LEU A 737 -41.32 4.45 -21.41
N THR A 738 -41.54 5.24 -22.44
CA THR A 738 -42.86 5.57 -22.97
C THR A 738 -42.85 5.33 -24.47
N GLN A 739 -43.99 4.88 -25.03
CA GLN A 739 -44.13 4.64 -26.47
C GLN A 739 -45.22 5.56 -27.02
N SER A 740 -44.85 6.36 -28.02
CA SER A 740 -45.77 7.25 -28.70
C SER A 740 -45.56 7.12 -30.22
N ASN A 741 -46.60 6.77 -30.98
CA ASN A 741 -46.54 6.64 -32.44
C ASN A 741 -45.44 5.67 -32.93
N GLY A 742 -45.19 4.61 -32.22
CA GLY A 742 -44.13 3.63 -32.54
C GLY A 742 -42.70 4.04 -32.23
N ILE A 743 -42.52 5.25 -31.64
CA ILE A 743 -41.22 5.75 -31.18
C ILE A 743 -41.12 5.50 -29.65
N LEU A 744 -39.98 4.98 -29.24
CA LEU A 744 -39.64 4.71 -27.82
C LEU A 744 -38.84 5.91 -27.30
N ASP A 745 -39.32 6.49 -26.20
CA ASP A 745 -38.63 7.58 -25.50
C ASP A 745 -38.57 7.32 -23.99
N LEU A 746 -37.78 8.10 -23.28
CA LEU A 746 -37.84 8.11 -21.81
C LEU A 746 -39.16 8.66 -21.30
N CYS A 747 -39.64 8.16 -20.17
CA CYS A 747 -40.92 8.56 -19.55
C CYS A 747 -40.95 10.00 -19.01
N CYS A 748 -39.86 10.76 -19.14
CA CYS A 748 -39.69 12.11 -18.64
C CYS A 748 -39.02 13.03 -19.67
N GLU A 749 -39.13 14.35 -19.46
CA GLU A 749 -38.52 15.33 -20.35
C GLU A 749 -36.98 15.27 -20.28
N LEU A 750 -36.35 15.40 -21.46
CA LEU A 750 -34.92 15.37 -21.65
C LEU A 750 -34.31 16.79 -21.63
N GLU A 751 -34.34 17.45 -20.49
CA GLU A 751 -33.59 18.69 -20.29
C GLU A 751 -32.07 18.46 -20.45
N PRO A 752 -31.29 19.45 -20.93
CA PRO A 752 -29.87 19.29 -21.18
C PRO A 752 -29.09 18.73 -20.00
N GLU A 753 -29.30 19.26 -18.80
CA GLU A 753 -28.64 18.84 -17.57
C GLU A 753 -28.98 17.39 -17.17
N PHE A 754 -30.26 17.02 -17.32
CA PHE A 754 -30.70 15.64 -17.06
C PHE A 754 -30.16 14.67 -18.09
N LYS A 755 -30.15 15.05 -19.36
CA LYS A 755 -29.57 14.24 -20.45
C LYS A 755 -28.09 14.01 -20.19
N GLU A 756 -27.34 15.03 -19.79
CA GLU A 756 -25.93 14.93 -19.46
C GLU A 756 -25.70 13.98 -18.28
N TYR A 757 -26.48 14.13 -17.21
CA TYR A 757 -26.37 13.29 -16.02
C TYR A 757 -26.65 11.79 -16.35
N VAL A 758 -27.71 11.51 -17.10
CA VAL A 758 -28.02 10.12 -17.46
C VAL A 758 -27.02 9.55 -18.43
N SER A 759 -26.54 10.33 -19.40
CA SER A 759 -25.49 9.89 -20.34
C SER A 759 -24.22 9.49 -19.60
N ASP A 760 -23.78 10.28 -18.61
CA ASP A 760 -22.65 9.97 -17.74
C ASP A 760 -22.85 8.67 -16.94
N LEU A 761 -24.06 8.48 -16.38
CA LEU A 761 -24.42 7.25 -15.66
C LEU A 761 -24.39 6.01 -16.58
N LEU A 762 -24.91 6.14 -17.82
CA LEU A 762 -24.88 5.06 -18.80
C LEU A 762 -23.45 4.73 -19.23
N GLU A 763 -22.63 5.74 -19.46
CA GLU A 763 -21.22 5.56 -19.84
C GLU A 763 -20.43 4.86 -18.72
N TYR A 764 -20.63 5.27 -17.47
CA TYR A 764 -20.07 4.61 -16.30
C TYR A 764 -20.43 3.11 -16.27
N GLY A 765 -21.72 2.80 -16.38
CA GLY A 765 -22.18 1.41 -16.31
C GLY A 765 -21.58 0.54 -17.43
N ILE A 766 -21.58 1.03 -18.66
CA ILE A 766 -21.02 0.33 -19.83
C ILE A 766 -19.50 0.14 -19.68
N SER A 767 -18.79 1.17 -19.25
CA SER A 767 -17.34 1.12 -19.04
C SER A 767 -16.97 0.17 -17.90
N GLN A 768 -17.68 0.22 -16.78
CA GLN A 768 -17.50 -0.70 -15.65
C GLN A 768 -17.71 -2.16 -16.07
N TYR A 769 -18.76 -2.42 -16.88
CA TYR A 769 -19.02 -3.74 -17.42
C TYR A 769 -17.86 -4.23 -18.30
N SER A 770 -17.40 -3.38 -19.22
CA SER A 770 -16.31 -3.73 -20.16
C SER A 770 -14.97 -3.99 -19.47
N MET A 771 -14.71 -3.35 -18.34
CA MET A 771 -13.55 -3.65 -17.50
C MET A 771 -13.66 -4.97 -16.75
N ARG A 772 -14.89 -5.35 -16.38
CA ARG A 772 -15.17 -6.55 -15.59
C ARG A 772 -15.28 -7.79 -16.44
N TYR A 773 -15.93 -7.72 -17.60
CA TYR A 773 -16.19 -8.84 -18.50
C TYR A 773 -15.40 -8.66 -19.79
N LYS A 774 -14.54 -9.63 -20.11
CA LYS A 774 -13.74 -9.61 -21.35
C LYS A 774 -14.55 -10.02 -22.58
N ASN A 775 -15.45 -11.00 -22.46
CA ASN A 775 -16.15 -11.64 -23.58
C ASN A 775 -17.63 -11.91 -23.28
N ASP A 776 -18.36 -11.05 -22.61
CA ASP A 776 -19.77 -11.27 -22.22
C ASP A 776 -20.03 -12.64 -21.56
N GLU A 777 -19.03 -13.13 -20.78
CA GLU A 777 -19.07 -14.42 -20.09
C GLU A 777 -20.28 -14.54 -19.15
N ASP A 778 -20.78 -15.77 -18.95
CA ASP A 778 -22.00 -15.98 -18.17
C ASP A 778 -21.86 -15.51 -16.72
N PHE A 779 -20.91 -16.05 -15.97
CA PHE A 779 -20.63 -15.66 -14.60
C PHE A 779 -19.13 -15.73 -14.34
N LEU A 780 -18.62 -14.74 -13.62
CA LEU A 780 -17.21 -14.69 -13.21
C LEU A 780 -17.04 -15.39 -11.86
N LEU A 781 -16.13 -16.34 -11.80
CA LEU A 781 -15.81 -17.13 -10.62
C LEU A 781 -15.39 -16.21 -9.45
N TYR A 782 -15.92 -16.51 -8.26
CA TYR A 782 -15.69 -15.78 -6.99
C TYR A 782 -16.13 -14.33 -6.98
N GLN A 783 -16.99 -13.92 -7.93
CA GLN A 783 -17.60 -12.60 -7.94
C GLN A 783 -18.97 -12.60 -7.26
N ASP A 784 -19.31 -11.46 -6.71
CA ASP A 784 -20.56 -11.24 -6.01
C ASP A 784 -21.68 -10.82 -6.98
N TYR A 785 -22.84 -11.47 -6.85
CA TYR A 785 -24.06 -11.20 -7.63
C TYR A 785 -25.25 -11.08 -6.68
N ARG A 786 -26.07 -10.05 -6.88
CA ARG A 786 -27.40 -10.09 -6.31
C ARG A 786 -28.24 -11.08 -7.10
N GLN A 787 -29.23 -11.69 -6.44
CA GLN A 787 -30.10 -12.69 -7.07
C GLN A 787 -30.83 -12.12 -8.30
N ASP A 788 -31.36 -10.87 -8.18
CA ASP A 788 -32.00 -10.18 -9.30
C ASP A 788 -31.06 -9.97 -10.50
N GLN A 789 -29.80 -9.66 -10.26
CA GLN A 789 -28.78 -9.54 -11.32
C GLN A 789 -28.48 -10.87 -11.99
N ALA A 790 -28.32 -11.94 -11.19
CA ALA A 790 -28.07 -13.26 -11.76
C ALA A 790 -29.25 -13.75 -12.62
N LEU A 791 -30.48 -13.48 -12.20
CA LEU A 791 -31.68 -13.79 -12.96
C LEU A 791 -31.76 -13.01 -14.28
N LEU A 792 -31.47 -11.71 -14.26
CA LEU A 792 -31.41 -10.91 -15.48
C LEU A 792 -30.41 -11.47 -16.49
N LYS A 793 -29.29 -12.02 -16.03
CA LYS A 793 -28.24 -12.56 -16.89
C LYS A 793 -28.69 -13.84 -17.61
N ILE A 794 -29.53 -14.64 -16.97
CA ILE A 794 -30.10 -15.86 -17.57
C ILE A 794 -31.47 -15.65 -18.22
N LEU A 795 -31.87 -14.43 -18.49
CA LEU A 795 -33.14 -14.03 -19.09
C LEU A 795 -34.37 -14.52 -18.29
N GLU A 796 -34.26 -14.42 -16.98
CA GLU A 796 -35.39 -14.63 -16.06
C GLU A 796 -35.81 -13.31 -15.42
N ASN A 797 -37.12 -13.09 -15.29
CA ASN A 797 -37.62 -11.86 -14.71
C ASN A 797 -37.54 -11.91 -13.18
N PRO A 798 -36.71 -11.03 -12.53
CA PRO A 798 -36.54 -11.04 -11.09
C PRO A 798 -37.82 -10.72 -10.30
N ASN A 799 -38.81 -10.07 -10.90
CA ASN A 799 -40.06 -9.69 -10.26
C ASN A 799 -41.06 -10.85 -10.10
N HIS A 800 -40.90 -11.89 -10.89
CA HIS A 800 -41.89 -12.98 -10.95
C HIS A 800 -41.56 -14.18 -10.05
N ASN A 801 -40.32 -14.30 -9.51
CA ASN A 801 -39.91 -15.47 -8.74
C ASN A 801 -38.88 -15.14 -7.67
N GLN A 802 -39.13 -15.57 -6.41
CA GLN A 802 -38.19 -15.46 -5.30
C GLN A 802 -37.74 -16.84 -4.77
N LEU A 803 -37.66 -17.85 -5.64
CA LEU A 803 -37.21 -19.20 -5.27
C LEU A 803 -35.68 -19.23 -5.10
N GLY A 804 -35.18 -20.14 -4.28
CA GLY A 804 -33.74 -20.40 -4.12
C GLY A 804 -33.11 -21.18 -5.28
N THR A 805 -33.94 -21.66 -6.25
CA THR A 805 -33.50 -22.52 -7.35
C THR A 805 -34.25 -22.20 -8.63
N TYR A 806 -33.51 -22.09 -9.76
CA TYR A 806 -34.04 -21.80 -11.08
C TYR A 806 -33.50 -22.79 -12.10
N TYR A 807 -34.28 -23.00 -13.19
CA TYR A 807 -33.92 -23.90 -14.28
C TYR A 807 -34.03 -23.18 -15.62
N LYS A 808 -32.96 -23.11 -16.39
CA LYS A 808 -32.92 -22.51 -17.71
C LYS A 808 -31.99 -23.31 -18.62
N ASN A 809 -32.41 -23.62 -19.83
CA ASN A 809 -31.61 -24.28 -20.87
C ASN A 809 -30.97 -25.61 -20.41
N GLY A 810 -31.68 -26.38 -19.55
CA GLY A 810 -31.16 -27.63 -18.99
C GLY A 810 -30.17 -27.45 -17.83
N ASN A 811 -29.83 -26.23 -17.42
CA ASN A 811 -28.98 -25.93 -16.28
C ASN A 811 -29.80 -25.53 -15.06
N MET A 812 -29.20 -25.71 -13.91
CA MET A 812 -29.77 -25.38 -12.60
C MET A 812 -28.98 -24.25 -11.94
N TYR A 813 -29.64 -23.27 -11.33
CA TYR A 813 -29.03 -22.14 -10.64
C TYR A 813 -29.47 -22.15 -9.19
N ILE A 814 -28.53 -22.30 -8.26
CA ILE A 814 -28.75 -22.51 -6.83
C ILE A 814 -28.29 -21.30 -6.05
N PHE A 815 -29.16 -20.72 -5.22
CA PHE A 815 -28.85 -19.61 -4.31
C PHE A 815 -28.96 -20.09 -2.86
N ALA A 816 -27.82 -20.39 -2.24
CA ALA A 816 -27.73 -20.98 -0.91
C ALA A 816 -27.22 -19.98 0.15
N GLY A 817 -27.78 -20.03 1.34
CA GLY A 817 -27.33 -19.23 2.48
C GLY A 817 -26.87 -20.13 3.62
N LEU A 818 -25.60 -20.01 4.04
CA LEU A 818 -24.97 -20.90 5.02
C LEU A 818 -25.49 -20.68 6.44
N LYS A 819 -25.67 -19.41 6.85
CA LYS A 819 -26.22 -19.06 8.17
C LYS A 819 -27.55 -18.35 8.01
N LYS A 820 -28.53 -18.74 8.80
CA LYS A 820 -29.83 -18.10 8.84
C LYS A 820 -29.99 -17.28 10.10
N ASP A 821 -30.82 -16.20 9.98
CA ASP A 821 -31.19 -15.39 11.13
C ASP A 821 -31.82 -16.25 12.22
N SER A 822 -31.49 -15.99 13.48
CA SER A 822 -32.04 -16.68 14.67
C SER A 822 -33.57 -16.58 14.81
N SER A 823 -34.21 -15.75 13.95
CA SER A 823 -35.68 -15.60 13.88
C SER A 823 -36.37 -16.58 12.92
N VAL A 824 -35.63 -17.41 12.18
CA VAL A 824 -36.19 -18.34 11.20
C VAL A 824 -36.66 -19.62 11.92
N GLN A 825 -37.91 -20.06 11.61
CA GLN A 825 -38.49 -21.27 12.19
C GLN A 825 -37.63 -22.50 11.85
N GLU A 826 -37.47 -23.44 12.81
CA GLU A 826 -36.57 -24.60 12.70
C GLU A 826 -36.79 -25.47 11.43
N HIS A 827 -38.00 -25.53 10.89
CA HIS A 827 -38.32 -26.32 9.70
C HIS A 827 -37.85 -25.70 8.37
N LEU A 828 -37.28 -24.45 8.41
CA LEU A 828 -36.67 -23.78 7.27
C LEU A 828 -35.13 -23.75 7.36
N ASN A 829 -34.55 -24.50 8.28
CA ASN A 829 -33.09 -24.56 8.48
C ASN A 829 -32.52 -25.67 7.57
N TYR A 830 -32.17 -25.31 6.32
CA TYR A 830 -31.51 -26.21 5.37
C TYR A 830 -30.09 -26.56 5.81
N LYS A 831 -29.60 -27.73 5.43
CA LYS A 831 -28.28 -28.27 5.81
C LYS A 831 -27.19 -27.91 4.78
N ASP A 832 -27.27 -26.71 4.18
CA ASP A 832 -26.29 -26.24 3.21
C ASP A 832 -24.95 -25.98 3.89
N LYS A 833 -23.87 -26.64 3.42
CA LYS A 833 -22.52 -26.50 3.97
C LYS A 833 -21.48 -27.03 3.01
N PHE A 834 -20.24 -26.59 3.18
CA PHE A 834 -19.11 -27.23 2.53
C PHE A 834 -18.72 -28.51 3.29
N LEU A 835 -18.45 -29.59 2.59
CA LEU A 835 -17.90 -30.83 3.16
C LEU A 835 -16.36 -30.78 3.06
N ASP A 836 -15.85 -30.24 1.98
CA ASP A 836 -14.45 -29.97 1.69
C ASP A 836 -14.33 -28.89 0.61
N LYS A 837 -13.12 -28.64 0.08
CA LYS A 837 -12.85 -27.61 -0.96
C LYS A 837 -13.53 -27.92 -2.30
N GLU A 838 -13.89 -29.16 -2.57
CA GLU A 838 -14.43 -29.64 -3.83
C GLU A 838 -15.90 -30.03 -3.74
N THR A 839 -16.47 -30.12 -2.53
CA THR A 839 -17.82 -30.67 -2.33
C THR A 839 -18.70 -29.74 -1.51
N PHE A 840 -19.77 -29.27 -2.15
CA PHE A 840 -20.83 -28.48 -1.51
C PHE A 840 -22.08 -29.33 -1.25
N GLN A 841 -22.47 -29.49 0.00
CA GLN A 841 -23.74 -30.17 0.36
C GLN A 841 -24.89 -29.16 0.26
N TRP A 842 -25.91 -29.48 -0.54
CA TRP A 842 -27.07 -28.62 -0.77
C TRP A 842 -28.35 -29.37 -0.49
N GLU A 843 -29.33 -28.70 0.15
CA GLU A 843 -30.65 -29.26 0.46
C GLU A 843 -31.76 -28.61 -0.38
N SER A 844 -32.56 -29.41 -1.11
CA SER A 844 -33.71 -28.94 -1.88
C SER A 844 -34.80 -28.36 -1.00
N ILE A 845 -35.77 -27.66 -1.61
CA ILE A 845 -36.97 -27.23 -0.88
C ILE A 845 -37.73 -28.43 -0.31
N ALA A 846 -38.42 -28.22 0.81
CA ALA A 846 -39.28 -29.24 1.43
C ALA A 846 -40.45 -29.60 0.52
N ASN A 847 -40.89 -30.87 0.58
CA ASN A 847 -42.00 -31.41 -0.22
C ASN A 847 -41.85 -31.20 -1.74
N ILE A 848 -40.65 -31.42 -2.26
CA ILE A 848 -40.35 -31.29 -3.71
C ILE A 848 -41.29 -32.18 -4.54
N SER A 849 -41.81 -31.62 -5.62
CA SER A 849 -42.66 -32.39 -6.57
C SER A 849 -41.81 -33.38 -7.36
N LYS A 850 -42.42 -34.50 -7.83
CA LYS A 850 -41.75 -35.46 -8.71
C LYS A 850 -41.22 -34.81 -10.01
N SER A 851 -41.89 -33.78 -10.48
CA SER A 851 -41.48 -33.04 -11.68
C SER A 851 -40.21 -32.23 -11.40
N GLU A 852 -40.12 -31.60 -10.24
CA GLU A 852 -38.92 -30.82 -9.86
C GLU A 852 -37.75 -31.76 -9.48
N GLU A 853 -38.01 -32.87 -8.79
CA GLU A 853 -37.01 -33.91 -8.55
C GLU A 853 -36.41 -34.43 -9.87
N ALA A 854 -37.26 -34.64 -10.88
CA ALA A 854 -36.82 -35.06 -12.21
C ALA A 854 -35.99 -33.98 -12.91
N LYS A 855 -36.32 -32.68 -12.75
CA LYS A 855 -35.52 -31.56 -13.29
C LYS A 855 -34.15 -31.47 -12.60
N GLN A 856 -34.07 -31.65 -11.29
CA GLN A 856 -32.82 -31.66 -10.54
C GLN A 856 -31.90 -32.80 -11.01
N ASN A 857 -32.42 -34.00 -11.07
CA ASN A 857 -31.67 -35.20 -11.48
C ASN A 857 -31.25 -35.22 -12.93
N ASN A 858 -31.93 -34.45 -13.82
CA ASN A 858 -31.63 -34.36 -15.24
C ASN A 858 -30.95 -33.03 -15.63
N SER A 859 -30.53 -32.21 -14.68
CA SER A 859 -29.80 -30.98 -14.96
C SER A 859 -28.42 -31.29 -15.54
N ASN A 860 -28.03 -30.54 -16.60
CA ASN A 860 -26.72 -30.69 -17.22
C ASN A 860 -25.60 -30.27 -16.26
N GLN A 861 -25.81 -29.12 -15.61
CA GLN A 861 -24.85 -28.50 -14.71
C GLN A 861 -25.58 -27.62 -13.68
N ALA A 862 -25.04 -27.52 -12.47
CA ALA A 862 -25.49 -26.57 -11.46
C ALA A 862 -24.55 -25.39 -11.33
N PHE A 863 -25.08 -24.16 -11.36
CA PHE A 863 -24.41 -22.92 -11.08
C PHE A 863 -24.70 -22.53 -9.63
N ILE A 864 -23.66 -22.37 -8.80
CA ILE A 864 -23.80 -22.30 -7.35
C ILE A 864 -23.42 -20.93 -6.83
N PHE A 865 -24.37 -20.27 -6.20
CA PHE A 865 -24.26 -18.96 -5.59
C PHE A 865 -24.45 -19.09 -4.07
N VAL A 866 -23.44 -18.73 -3.30
CA VAL A 866 -23.44 -18.92 -1.84
C VAL A 866 -23.24 -17.57 -1.15
N ARG A 867 -23.96 -17.36 -0.04
CA ARG A 867 -23.68 -16.24 0.87
C ARG A 867 -23.63 -16.74 2.32
N LYS A 868 -22.76 -16.11 3.12
CA LYS A 868 -22.59 -16.45 4.53
C LYS A 868 -23.86 -16.20 5.34
N VAL A 869 -24.39 -14.98 5.26
CA VAL A 869 -25.60 -14.51 5.93
C VAL A 869 -26.47 -13.70 4.99
N LYS A 870 -27.77 -13.59 5.28
CA LYS A 870 -28.73 -12.85 4.43
C LYS A 870 -28.49 -11.35 4.46
N SER A 871 -28.21 -10.80 5.64
CA SER A 871 -28.02 -9.36 5.81
C SER A 871 -27.01 -9.05 6.90
N GLU A 872 -26.27 -7.96 6.72
CA GLU A 872 -25.36 -7.40 7.71
C GLU A 872 -25.62 -5.88 7.83
N ASN A 873 -25.73 -5.40 9.06
CA ASN A 873 -26.02 -3.97 9.34
C ASN A 873 -27.25 -3.40 8.58
N GLY A 874 -28.26 -4.25 8.33
CA GLY A 874 -29.49 -3.88 7.63
C GLY A 874 -29.36 -3.79 6.10
N ILE A 875 -28.21 -4.25 5.54
CA ILE A 875 -27.97 -4.35 4.10
C ILE A 875 -28.02 -5.82 3.71
N THR A 876 -28.83 -6.17 2.71
CA THR A 876 -28.84 -7.52 2.14
C THR A 876 -27.55 -7.79 1.39
N LEU A 877 -26.84 -8.86 1.76
CA LEU A 877 -25.60 -9.25 1.12
C LEU A 877 -25.86 -9.96 -0.21
N PRO A 878 -25.00 -9.75 -1.22
CA PRO A 878 -25.02 -10.53 -2.45
C PRO A 878 -24.61 -11.98 -2.21
N TYR A 879 -24.74 -12.80 -3.23
CA TYR A 879 -24.20 -14.16 -3.27
C TYR A 879 -22.88 -14.17 -4.04
N THR A 880 -21.90 -14.90 -3.56
CA THR A 880 -20.66 -15.16 -4.29
C THR A 880 -20.88 -16.36 -5.23
N PHE A 881 -20.61 -16.21 -6.51
CA PHE A 881 -20.61 -17.32 -7.46
C PHE A 881 -19.37 -18.19 -7.22
N ILE A 882 -19.57 -19.39 -6.70
CA ILE A 882 -18.47 -20.29 -6.34
C ILE A 882 -18.10 -21.27 -7.45
N GLY A 883 -18.80 -21.23 -8.58
CA GLY A 883 -18.53 -22.07 -9.73
C GLY A 883 -19.70 -22.95 -10.13
N THR A 884 -19.39 -23.85 -11.01
CA THR A 884 -20.31 -24.89 -11.52
C THR A 884 -19.97 -26.24 -10.91
N GLY A 885 -20.91 -27.18 -11.00
CA GLY A 885 -20.69 -28.51 -10.48
C GLY A 885 -21.85 -29.47 -10.87
N HIS A 886 -21.70 -30.72 -10.43
CA HIS A 886 -22.67 -31.78 -10.72
C HIS A 886 -23.25 -32.36 -9.46
N LEU A 887 -24.58 -32.63 -9.48
CA LEU A 887 -25.30 -33.19 -8.34
C LEU A 887 -25.04 -34.70 -8.21
N HIS A 888 -24.68 -35.13 -7.01
CA HIS A 888 -24.43 -36.54 -6.67
C HIS A 888 -25.16 -36.98 -5.39
N ASN A 889 -25.26 -38.26 -5.17
CA ASN A 889 -25.71 -38.89 -3.90
C ASN A 889 -27.06 -38.35 -3.39
N PRO A 890 -28.16 -38.35 -4.19
CA PRO A 890 -29.46 -37.91 -3.70
C PRO A 890 -29.91 -38.74 -2.48
N ARG A 891 -30.14 -38.07 -1.35
CA ARG A 891 -30.54 -38.69 -0.08
C ARG A 891 -31.83 -38.07 0.45
N LYS A 892 -32.83 -38.91 0.76
CA LYS A 892 -34.01 -38.46 1.48
C LYS A 892 -33.82 -38.83 2.95
N ASP A 893 -33.56 -37.87 3.80
CA ASP A 893 -33.40 -38.05 5.23
C ASP A 893 -34.78 -37.91 5.92
N ALA A 894 -35.09 -38.77 6.90
CA ALA A 894 -36.30 -38.67 7.69
C ALA A 894 -36.44 -37.34 8.47
N THR A 895 -35.35 -36.61 8.64
CA THR A 895 -35.31 -35.29 9.33
C THR A 895 -35.55 -34.11 8.39
N THR A 896 -35.66 -34.31 7.07
CA THR A 896 -35.65 -33.23 6.03
C THR A 896 -37.05 -32.84 5.52
N ASN A 897 -38.13 -33.17 6.20
CA ASN A 897 -39.52 -32.82 5.79
C ASN A 897 -39.80 -33.04 4.29
N GLY A 898 -39.22 -34.11 3.67
CA GLY A 898 -39.41 -34.44 2.26
C GLY A 898 -38.56 -33.66 1.29
N SER A 899 -37.52 -32.94 1.74
CA SER A 899 -36.44 -32.41 0.88
C SER A 899 -35.43 -33.49 0.50
N ILE A 900 -34.61 -33.21 -0.48
CA ILE A 900 -33.52 -34.08 -0.94
C ILE A 900 -32.20 -33.39 -0.71
N LEU A 901 -31.27 -34.12 -0.12
CA LEU A 901 -29.91 -33.69 0.12
C LEU A 901 -29.03 -34.19 -1.02
N TYR A 902 -28.25 -33.31 -1.62
CA TYR A 902 -27.28 -33.60 -2.67
C TYR A 902 -25.89 -33.22 -2.23
N ASP A 903 -24.89 -33.95 -2.70
CA ASP A 903 -23.49 -33.56 -2.69
C ASP A 903 -23.18 -33.00 -4.09
N ILE A 904 -22.74 -31.75 -4.19
CA ILE A 904 -22.40 -31.13 -5.46
C ILE A 904 -20.90 -31.10 -5.56
N HIS A 905 -20.32 -31.84 -6.50
CA HIS A 905 -18.90 -31.78 -6.79
C HIS A 905 -18.63 -30.57 -7.70
N LEU A 906 -17.81 -29.64 -7.20
CA LEU A 906 -17.44 -28.41 -7.90
C LEU A 906 -16.42 -28.71 -8.99
N ASP A 907 -16.60 -28.09 -10.15
CA ASP A 907 -15.67 -28.21 -11.27
C ASP A 907 -14.32 -27.54 -10.98
N THR A 908 -14.29 -26.59 -10.03
CA THR A 908 -13.11 -25.89 -9.56
C THR A 908 -13.10 -25.86 -8.03
N PRO A 909 -12.01 -26.34 -7.37
CA PRO A 909 -11.89 -26.29 -5.92
C PRO A 909 -11.91 -24.86 -5.38
N LEU A 910 -12.51 -24.66 -4.23
CA LEU A 910 -12.52 -23.35 -3.56
C LEU A 910 -11.13 -22.98 -3.02
N PRO A 911 -10.72 -21.73 -3.18
CA PRO A 911 -9.53 -21.19 -2.52
C PRO A 911 -9.68 -21.24 -0.99
N GLU A 912 -8.56 -21.43 -0.28
CA GLU A 912 -8.54 -21.51 1.20
C GLU A 912 -9.12 -20.27 1.86
N ASP A 913 -8.77 -19.11 1.38
CA ASP A 913 -9.24 -17.82 1.87
C ASP A 913 -10.76 -17.65 1.74
N LEU A 914 -11.35 -18.19 0.70
CA LEU A 914 -12.81 -18.15 0.52
C LEU A 914 -13.52 -19.14 1.43
N MET A 915 -12.91 -20.30 1.71
CA MET A 915 -13.39 -21.26 2.69
C MET A 915 -13.41 -20.65 4.11
N GLU A 916 -12.33 -19.98 4.52
CA GLU A 916 -12.26 -19.27 5.80
C GLU A 916 -13.34 -18.19 5.90
N ASP A 917 -13.59 -17.44 4.82
CA ASP A 917 -14.65 -16.43 4.77
C ASP A 917 -16.04 -17.00 5.02
N PHE A 918 -16.29 -18.21 4.54
CA PHE A 918 -17.54 -18.91 4.81
C PHE A 918 -17.57 -19.60 6.19
N GLU A 919 -16.52 -19.44 7.03
CA GLU A 919 -16.38 -20.06 8.36
C GLU A 919 -16.48 -21.60 8.32
N TRP A 920 -15.85 -22.19 7.31
CA TRP A 920 -15.69 -23.63 7.29
C TRP A 920 -14.56 -24.03 8.25
N THR A 921 -14.91 -24.75 9.32
CA THR A 921 -13.96 -25.42 10.20
C THR A 921 -13.99 -26.92 9.88
N ALA A 922 -12.84 -27.46 9.46
CA ALA A 922 -12.66 -28.87 9.15
C ALA A 922 -13.03 -29.78 10.35
#